data_41b91795444f813f440274f3a5fb0b40
#
_entry.id   41b91795444f813f440274f3a5fb0b40
#
_cell.length_a   1.000
_cell.length_b   1.000
_cell.length_c   1.000
_cell.angle_alpha   90.00
_cell.angle_beta   90.00
_cell.angle_gamma   90.00
#
_symmetry.space_group_name_H-M   'P 1'
#
loop_
_entity.id
_entity.type
_entity.pdbx_description
1 polymer ?
#
loop_
_entity_poly.entity_id
_entity_poly.type
_entity_poly.pdbx_seq_one_letter_code
_entity_poly.pdbx_strand_id
1 'polypeptide(L)'
;SGVMFRCHVDDDAPKKVYGYQAECDGSDRRWSGGFYDESRRGWIWPSTKGRSTDQFLEHAEESQQFFAEPRVRDALSRNGWNRYEVTCVKDLIRIEINGVETVRLRDATDASGFIGIQHHGEKGQTYRFRNLFIKELPEIPARQNVALTEQEPVSIQRISDDVTLIDFGKVAFGNIVMPVPSGRGLANVHFGEKLKDGRIDQDPPGTVRYGVTPIRLGQQRGNWIVPAPVDARNIEQAGLIYANAPAVLTPPEWRSVMPFRWIEVEGVDTDYPFDLIRRRAAYSATWNDDASSFECSDETLNRIWGLCKYSIKATTFAGVYVDGDRERIPYEADAYLNQLSHYTTDDNVTMAARTFDWLMENGTWPTEWAPHMVFMAHAQWMYSGDTEWLKHRYESLKAKTLLHRTGEDGLVRSAEMDRKRHDIVDWPQKERDGFVFTEINTVVNAFHIEALRQMAQMAKAIGKNHEAEAFESRAELAKSAFQEKLFDESAGIYRDGIETNHSSVHANFFPLAFGLVPADKRKGVLSWLKQREMQCSVYAAQYFMDALFAGGADQKALDLILADGDRSWKHMASSGTTISWEAWDTKYKPNQDWNHAWGAAPANLLPRYVLGAQPRSAGWTTATIRPCPGDLKFARGKVPTSRGPIQIDWTNDGSFNLSLSLPEGMSAVVELPAPKDSTGVFADGKPIPAKRSGDRWMVVDEVSGSVRFVVKSRD
;
A
#
# COMPACT_ATOMS: atom_id res chain seq x y z
N SER A 1 36.46 -0.57 -16.15
CA SER A 1 35.80 -1.24 -17.31
C SER A 1 34.36 -1.58 -16.95
N GLY A 2 33.44 -1.45 -17.88
CA GLY A 2 32.05 -1.72 -17.55
C GLY A 2 31.07 -1.57 -18.71
N VAL A 3 29.78 -1.60 -18.37
CA VAL A 3 28.69 -1.34 -19.30
C VAL A 3 28.36 0.15 -19.24
N MET A 4 28.61 0.84 -20.31
CA MET A 4 28.28 2.25 -20.46
C MET A 4 26.85 2.40 -20.99
N PHE A 5 26.14 3.41 -20.53
CA PHE A 5 24.76 3.70 -20.93
C PHE A 5 24.49 5.20 -20.90
N ARG A 6 23.53 5.66 -21.70
CA ARG A 6 23.27 7.09 -21.96
C ARG A 6 24.54 7.85 -22.29
N CYS A 7 25.36 7.26 -23.19
CA CYS A 7 26.64 7.79 -23.56
C CYS A 7 26.57 8.68 -24.78
N HIS A 8 27.56 9.54 -24.92
CA HIS A 8 27.73 10.49 -26.03
C HIS A 8 29.18 10.47 -26.51
N VAL A 9 29.37 10.87 -27.76
CA VAL A 9 30.69 11.15 -28.32
C VAL A 9 30.95 12.64 -28.22
N ASP A 10 32.17 13.01 -27.82
CA ASP A 10 32.59 14.40 -27.76
C ASP A 10 32.76 14.94 -29.20
N ASP A 11 32.04 15.97 -29.58
CA ASP A 11 32.08 16.56 -30.93
C ASP A 11 33.45 17.14 -31.28
N ASP A 12 34.12 17.67 -30.26
CA ASP A 12 35.50 18.25 -30.42
C ASP A 12 36.60 17.20 -30.33
N ALA A 13 36.27 16.00 -29.79
CA ALA A 13 37.19 14.88 -29.67
C ALA A 13 36.47 13.55 -29.99
N PRO A 14 36.25 13.22 -31.30
CA PRO A 14 35.38 12.10 -31.73
C PRO A 14 35.79 10.69 -31.25
N LYS A 15 36.95 10.54 -30.64
CA LYS A 15 37.42 9.30 -30.00
C LYS A 15 37.13 9.24 -28.49
N LYS A 16 36.60 10.32 -27.94
CA LYS A 16 36.28 10.43 -26.51
C LYS A 16 34.80 10.18 -26.33
N VAL A 17 34.49 9.18 -25.54
CA VAL A 17 33.16 8.87 -25.10
C VAL A 17 32.98 9.32 -23.66
N TYR A 18 31.86 9.94 -23.37
CA TYR A 18 31.46 10.29 -22.02
C TYR A 18 30.05 9.81 -21.71
N GLY A 19 29.72 9.66 -20.44
CA GLY A 19 28.40 9.23 -19.98
C GLY A 19 28.48 8.24 -18.84
N TYR A 20 27.36 7.64 -18.53
CA TYR A 20 27.19 6.76 -17.37
C TYR A 20 27.81 5.39 -17.59
N GLN A 21 28.32 4.78 -16.53
CA GLN A 21 28.89 3.44 -16.54
C GLN A 21 28.50 2.66 -15.30
N ALA A 22 27.96 1.46 -15.49
CA ALA A 22 27.91 0.41 -14.49
C ALA A 22 29.28 -0.25 -14.44
N GLU A 23 30.04 0.02 -13.39
CA GLU A 23 31.45 -0.35 -13.29
C GLU A 23 31.65 -1.84 -13.05
N CYS A 24 32.64 -2.43 -13.71
CA CYS A 24 33.17 -3.75 -13.40
C CYS A 24 34.56 -3.60 -12.79
N ASP A 25 34.65 -3.59 -11.46
CA ASP A 25 35.87 -3.38 -10.69
C ASP A 25 36.43 -4.71 -10.19
N GLY A 26 37.43 -5.21 -10.87
CA GLY A 26 38.17 -6.42 -10.49
C GLY A 26 39.19 -6.23 -9.36
N SER A 27 39.40 -4.99 -8.87
CA SER A 27 40.35 -4.69 -7.81
C SER A 27 39.91 -5.15 -6.42
N ASP A 28 40.78 -5.06 -5.43
CA ASP A 28 40.43 -5.41 -4.05
C ASP A 28 39.45 -4.43 -3.40
N ARG A 29 39.23 -3.29 -4.01
CA ARG A 29 38.22 -2.31 -3.63
C ARG A 29 36.79 -2.84 -3.77
N ARG A 30 36.54 -3.75 -4.74
CA ARG A 30 35.27 -4.47 -4.99
C ARG A 30 34.06 -3.55 -5.21
N TRP A 31 34.21 -2.49 -6.00
CA TRP A 31 33.15 -1.56 -6.34
C TRP A 31 32.41 -1.91 -7.66
N SER A 32 32.39 -3.20 -8.00
CA SER A 32 31.61 -3.65 -9.15
C SER A 32 30.12 -3.36 -8.96
N GLY A 33 29.47 -2.91 -10.03
CA GLY A 33 28.10 -2.40 -10.01
C GLY A 33 27.99 -0.98 -9.49
N GLY A 34 29.10 -0.32 -9.19
CA GLY A 34 29.12 1.10 -8.86
C GLY A 34 28.77 1.96 -10.07
N PHE A 35 28.33 3.18 -9.81
CA PHE A 35 27.95 4.16 -10.81
C PHE A 35 29.06 5.17 -11.02
N TYR A 36 29.58 5.20 -12.24
CA TYR A 36 30.65 6.07 -12.64
C TYR A 36 30.22 6.95 -13.82
N ASP A 37 30.56 8.21 -13.83
CA ASP A 37 30.31 9.13 -14.93
C ASP A 37 31.60 9.39 -15.70
N GLU A 38 31.81 8.60 -16.75
CA GLU A 38 33.05 8.56 -17.53
C GLU A 38 33.33 9.90 -18.21
N SER A 39 34.57 10.33 -18.09
CA SER A 39 35.10 11.55 -18.69
C SER A 39 34.44 12.87 -18.23
N ARG A 40 33.61 12.83 -17.16
CA ARG A 40 32.96 14.02 -16.57
C ARG A 40 33.15 14.08 -15.04
N ARG A 41 32.18 13.57 -14.26
CA ARG A 41 32.11 13.72 -12.79
C ARG A 41 32.85 12.63 -12.01
N GLY A 42 33.20 11.51 -12.68
CA GLY A 42 33.86 10.38 -12.05
C GLY A 42 32.93 9.52 -11.19
N TRP A 43 33.37 9.14 -10.01
CA TRP A 43 32.58 8.28 -9.12
C TRP A 43 31.38 9.02 -8.53
N ILE A 44 30.21 8.55 -8.87
CA ILE A 44 28.94 9.02 -8.32
C ILE A 44 28.56 8.17 -7.13
N TRP A 45 28.67 6.83 -7.27
CA TRP A 45 28.32 5.88 -6.22
C TRP A 45 29.15 4.59 -6.34
N PRO A 46 30.05 4.27 -5.40
CA PRO A 46 30.42 5.07 -4.19
C PRO A 46 31.15 6.36 -4.53
N SER A 47 30.87 7.40 -3.75
CA SER A 47 31.52 8.70 -3.90
C SER A 47 32.91 8.72 -3.28
N THR A 48 33.84 9.51 -3.87
CA THR A 48 35.21 9.68 -3.32
C THR A 48 35.70 11.11 -3.45
N LYS A 49 36.36 11.61 -2.42
CA LYS A 49 37.02 12.93 -2.47
C LYS A 49 37.97 13.02 -3.66
N GLY A 50 37.92 14.13 -4.38
CA GLY A 50 38.76 14.40 -5.54
C GLY A 50 38.31 13.72 -6.85
N ARG A 51 37.24 12.95 -6.85
CA ARG A 51 36.68 12.29 -8.03
C ARG A 51 35.16 12.42 -8.19
N SER A 52 34.46 12.90 -7.16
CA SER A 52 33.03 13.18 -7.18
C SER A 52 32.79 14.68 -7.09
N THR A 53 31.68 15.16 -7.60
CA THR A 53 31.20 16.52 -7.38
C THR A 53 30.72 16.71 -5.94
N ASP A 54 30.64 17.94 -5.46
CA ASP A 54 30.23 18.27 -4.09
C ASP A 54 28.87 17.67 -3.73
N GLN A 55 27.95 17.62 -4.69
CA GLN A 55 26.61 17.03 -4.53
C GLN A 55 26.63 15.58 -4.03
N PHE A 56 27.65 14.81 -4.35
CA PHE A 56 27.75 13.39 -3.95
C PHE A 56 28.73 13.15 -2.80
N LEU A 57 29.55 14.15 -2.47
CA LEU A 57 30.57 14.02 -1.42
C LEU A 57 29.99 13.94 -0.01
N GLU A 58 28.86 14.56 0.25
CA GLU A 58 28.17 14.47 1.53
C GLU A 58 27.73 13.04 1.88
N HIS A 59 27.56 12.18 0.87
CA HIS A 59 27.20 10.77 1.01
C HIS A 59 28.40 9.81 0.85
N ALA A 60 29.63 10.33 0.84
CA ALA A 60 30.82 9.52 0.55
C ALA A 60 31.01 8.38 1.56
N GLU A 61 30.87 8.68 2.85
CA GLU A 61 31.04 7.66 3.90
C GLU A 61 29.95 6.60 3.84
N GLU A 62 28.69 7.01 3.70
CA GLU A 62 27.53 6.11 3.59
C GLU A 62 27.64 5.19 2.37
N SER A 63 27.99 5.74 1.21
CA SER A 63 28.13 4.98 -0.03
C SER A 63 29.27 3.96 0.01
N GLN A 64 30.37 4.30 0.68
CA GLN A 64 31.49 3.38 0.86
C GLN A 64 31.19 2.28 1.87
N GLN A 65 30.47 2.59 2.96
CA GLN A 65 29.99 1.59 3.92
C GLN A 65 29.03 0.61 3.26
N PHE A 66 28.10 1.08 2.42
CA PHE A 66 27.21 0.23 1.66
C PHE A 66 27.95 -0.78 0.76
N PHE A 67 28.99 -0.33 0.03
CA PHE A 67 29.81 -1.22 -0.79
C PHE A 67 30.74 -2.14 0.02
N ALA A 68 30.96 -1.84 1.29
CA ALA A 68 31.67 -2.72 2.21
C ALA A 68 30.80 -3.83 2.82
N GLU A 69 29.48 -3.71 2.74
CA GLU A 69 28.55 -4.76 3.18
C GLU A 69 28.82 -6.08 2.45
N PRO A 70 28.93 -7.22 3.14
CA PRO A 70 29.26 -8.51 2.53
C PRO A 70 28.36 -8.85 1.33
N ARG A 71 27.05 -8.56 1.41
CA ARG A 71 26.08 -8.78 0.34
C ARG A 71 26.44 -8.03 -0.94
N VAL A 72 26.77 -6.76 -0.85
CA VAL A 72 27.10 -5.89 -1.99
C VAL A 72 28.52 -6.17 -2.48
N ARG A 73 29.47 -6.21 -1.56
CA ARG A 73 30.89 -6.47 -1.83
C ARG A 73 31.12 -7.79 -2.59
N ASP A 74 30.38 -8.83 -2.23
CA ASP A 74 30.54 -10.18 -2.76
C ASP A 74 29.49 -10.51 -3.84
N ALA A 75 28.69 -9.51 -4.30
CA ALA A 75 27.71 -9.68 -5.37
C ALA A 75 28.35 -10.14 -6.69
N LEU A 76 29.57 -9.69 -6.98
CA LEU A 76 30.34 -10.11 -8.15
C LEU A 76 31.09 -11.43 -7.88
N SER A 77 30.81 -12.47 -8.67
CA SER A 77 31.62 -13.69 -8.70
C SER A 77 32.88 -13.47 -9.55
N ARG A 78 34.07 -13.50 -8.91
CA ARG A 78 35.36 -13.24 -9.61
C ARG A 78 35.74 -14.32 -10.63
N ASN A 79 35.27 -15.54 -10.46
CA ASN A 79 35.66 -16.70 -11.28
C ASN A 79 34.54 -17.23 -12.15
N GLY A 80 33.46 -16.49 -12.32
CA GLY A 80 32.27 -16.93 -13.02
C GLY A 80 31.64 -15.85 -13.90
N TRP A 81 30.57 -16.23 -14.56
CA TRP A 81 29.74 -15.27 -15.28
C TRP A 81 28.89 -14.49 -14.27
N ASN A 82 28.78 -13.19 -14.48
CA ASN A 82 27.94 -12.30 -13.72
C ASN A 82 26.83 -11.73 -14.62
N ARG A 83 25.63 -11.62 -14.07
CA ARG A 83 24.53 -10.92 -14.72
C ARG A 83 24.52 -9.47 -14.21
N TYR A 84 24.71 -8.54 -15.14
CA TYR A 84 24.46 -7.12 -14.91
C TYR A 84 23.08 -6.76 -15.43
N GLU A 85 22.32 -6.00 -14.68
CA GLU A 85 21.06 -5.42 -15.09
C GLU A 85 21.08 -3.92 -14.78
N VAL A 86 20.93 -3.11 -15.82
CA VAL A 86 20.90 -1.64 -15.72
C VAL A 86 19.51 -1.19 -16.16
N THR A 87 18.76 -0.59 -15.24
CA THR A 87 17.43 -0.06 -15.50
C THR A 87 17.48 1.46 -15.47
N CYS A 88 16.98 2.11 -16.51
CA CYS A 88 16.87 3.57 -16.61
C CYS A 88 15.44 3.96 -16.94
N VAL A 89 14.78 4.69 -16.02
CA VAL A 89 13.43 5.23 -16.22
C VAL A 89 13.46 6.71 -15.88
N LYS A 90 13.33 7.57 -16.90
CA LYS A 90 13.55 9.02 -16.76
C LYS A 90 14.92 9.28 -16.09
N ASP A 91 14.96 9.93 -14.94
CA ASP A 91 16.15 10.20 -14.14
C ASP A 91 16.54 9.07 -13.17
N LEU A 92 15.66 8.08 -12.93
CA LEU A 92 15.97 6.95 -12.07
C LEU A 92 16.94 5.99 -12.76
N ILE A 93 18.01 5.65 -12.07
CA ILE A 93 19.03 4.69 -12.48
C ILE A 93 19.18 3.62 -11.41
N ARG A 94 19.05 2.36 -11.82
CA ARG A 94 19.24 1.19 -10.96
C ARG A 94 20.22 0.22 -11.60
N ILE A 95 21.17 -0.27 -10.80
CA ILE A 95 22.14 -1.26 -11.24
C ILE A 95 22.08 -2.46 -10.29
N GLU A 96 22.02 -3.64 -10.86
CA GLU A 96 22.04 -4.92 -10.12
C GLU A 96 23.14 -5.83 -10.66
N ILE A 97 23.80 -6.55 -9.74
CA ILE A 97 24.72 -7.66 -10.08
C ILE A 97 24.19 -8.93 -9.44
N ASN A 98 23.94 -9.95 -10.27
CA ASN A 98 23.44 -11.26 -9.82
C ASN A 98 22.17 -11.17 -8.93
N GLY A 99 21.32 -10.15 -9.19
CA GLY A 99 20.11 -9.88 -8.44
C GLY A 99 20.33 -9.10 -7.13
N VAL A 100 21.55 -8.64 -6.89
CA VAL A 100 21.85 -7.72 -5.78
C VAL A 100 21.87 -6.30 -6.30
N GLU A 101 21.00 -5.44 -5.80
CA GLU A 101 20.98 -4.02 -6.12
C GLU A 101 22.22 -3.33 -5.51
N THR A 102 23.02 -2.71 -6.37
CA THR A 102 24.26 -2.03 -6.01
C THR A 102 24.15 -0.52 -6.16
N VAL A 103 23.20 -0.05 -6.96
CA VAL A 103 22.92 1.38 -7.18
C VAL A 103 21.43 1.57 -7.34
N ARG A 104 20.89 2.55 -6.65
CA ARG A 104 19.57 3.15 -6.89
C ARG A 104 19.68 4.64 -6.62
N LEU A 105 19.68 5.44 -7.66
CA LEU A 105 19.78 6.90 -7.53
C LEU A 105 19.04 7.62 -8.66
N ARG A 106 18.88 8.94 -8.51
CA ARG A 106 18.33 9.80 -9.54
C ARG A 106 19.43 10.72 -10.07
N ASP A 107 19.56 10.74 -11.40
CA ASP A 107 20.47 11.64 -12.09
C ASP A 107 19.87 12.05 -13.45
N ALA A 108 19.58 13.32 -13.59
CA ALA A 108 18.95 13.90 -14.77
C ALA A 108 19.95 14.48 -15.78
N THR A 109 21.25 14.29 -15.59
CA THR A 109 22.28 14.87 -16.47
C THR A 109 22.14 14.39 -17.91
N ASP A 110 21.87 13.08 -18.12
CA ASP A 110 21.61 12.53 -19.44
C ASP A 110 20.26 11.78 -19.46
N ALA A 111 19.34 12.27 -20.28
CA ALA A 111 18.04 11.62 -20.48
C ALA A 111 18.11 10.46 -21.48
N SER A 112 19.05 10.46 -22.42
CA SER A 112 19.20 9.49 -23.50
C SER A 112 20.68 9.34 -23.90
N GLY A 113 20.99 8.41 -24.77
CA GLY A 113 22.31 8.17 -25.29
C GLY A 113 22.50 6.72 -25.74
N PHE A 114 23.64 6.37 -26.30
CA PHE A 114 23.92 5.00 -26.72
C PHE A 114 24.43 4.12 -25.57
N ILE A 115 24.40 2.80 -25.79
CA ILE A 115 24.97 1.80 -24.89
C ILE A 115 26.31 1.34 -25.48
N GLY A 116 27.34 1.23 -24.63
CA GLY A 116 28.67 0.80 -25.01
C GLY A 116 29.27 -0.15 -24.00
N ILE A 117 30.33 -0.83 -24.42
CA ILE A 117 31.16 -1.65 -23.55
C ILE A 117 32.54 -0.99 -23.50
N GLN A 118 32.98 -0.64 -22.30
CA GLN A 118 34.28 -0.04 -22.10
C GLN A 118 35.31 -1.08 -21.62
N HIS A 119 36.47 -1.07 -22.25
CA HIS A 119 37.66 -1.77 -21.79
C HIS A 119 38.84 -0.77 -21.66
N HIS A 120 39.44 -0.71 -20.49
CA HIS A 120 40.53 0.24 -20.22
C HIS A 120 41.88 -0.09 -20.88
N GLY A 121 42.00 -1.21 -21.58
CA GLY A 121 43.20 -1.59 -22.29
C GLY A 121 44.38 -2.02 -21.39
N GLU A 122 44.13 -2.38 -20.14
CA GLU A 122 45.16 -2.87 -19.22
C GLU A 122 45.75 -4.18 -19.73
N LYS A 123 47.12 -4.25 -19.76
CA LYS A 123 47.83 -5.43 -20.27
C LYS A 123 47.51 -6.66 -19.43
N GLY A 124 47.13 -7.74 -20.08
CA GLY A 124 46.90 -9.05 -19.47
C GLY A 124 45.49 -9.25 -18.89
N GLN A 125 44.61 -8.30 -19.00
CA GLN A 125 43.22 -8.44 -18.58
C GLN A 125 42.32 -8.80 -19.78
N THR A 126 41.41 -9.72 -19.60
CA THR A 126 40.42 -10.12 -20.60
C THR A 126 39.03 -10.02 -19.99
N TYR A 127 38.18 -9.20 -20.59
CA TYR A 127 36.76 -9.10 -20.26
C TYR A 127 35.94 -9.81 -21.36
N ARG A 128 34.94 -10.56 -20.96
CA ARG A 128 34.05 -11.29 -21.87
C ARG A 128 32.63 -10.91 -21.59
N PHE A 129 31.86 -10.56 -22.64
CA PHE A 129 30.46 -10.24 -22.55
C PHE A 129 29.66 -11.21 -23.43
N ARG A 130 28.49 -11.60 -22.98
CA ARG A 130 27.58 -12.48 -23.72
C ARG A 130 26.12 -12.19 -23.34
N ASN A 131 25.18 -12.61 -24.16
CA ASN A 131 23.75 -12.51 -23.91
C ASN A 131 23.33 -11.07 -23.56
N LEU A 132 23.67 -10.15 -24.48
CA LEU A 132 23.29 -8.73 -24.36
C LEU A 132 21.83 -8.59 -24.79
N PHE A 133 20.99 -8.07 -23.92
CA PHE A 133 19.59 -7.82 -24.19
C PHE A 133 19.25 -6.37 -23.86
N ILE A 134 18.40 -5.77 -24.65
CA ILE A 134 17.74 -4.48 -24.38
C ILE A 134 16.25 -4.77 -24.30
N LYS A 135 15.61 -4.29 -23.25
CA LYS A 135 14.17 -4.35 -23.06
C LYS A 135 13.65 -2.92 -22.96
N GLU A 136 12.79 -2.52 -23.89
CA GLU A 136 11.99 -1.32 -23.69
C GLU A 136 11.02 -1.55 -22.54
N LEU A 137 11.05 -0.67 -21.55
CA LEU A 137 10.07 -0.67 -20.47
C LEU A 137 8.82 0.07 -20.99
N PRO A 138 7.63 -0.44 -20.71
CA PRO A 138 6.42 0.28 -21.07
C PRO A 138 6.44 1.65 -20.40
N GLU A 139 6.06 2.69 -21.14
CA GLU A 139 5.76 3.97 -20.52
C GLU A 139 4.71 3.72 -19.44
N ILE A 140 4.96 4.22 -18.21
CA ILE A 140 3.89 4.28 -17.23
C ILE A 140 2.84 5.18 -17.86
N PRO A 141 1.60 4.68 -18.09
CA PRO A 141 0.58 5.50 -18.72
C PRO A 141 0.48 6.81 -17.96
N ALA A 142 0.65 7.92 -18.67
CA ALA A 142 0.44 9.23 -18.10
C ALA A 142 -0.91 9.21 -17.39
N ARG A 143 -0.97 9.75 -16.18
CA ARG A 143 -2.11 9.86 -15.26
C ARG A 143 -3.45 9.86 -15.99
N GLN A 144 -3.92 8.68 -16.38
CA GLN A 144 -5.22 8.53 -16.99
C GLN A 144 -6.22 8.26 -15.87
N ASN A 145 -7.37 8.90 -15.98
CA ASN A 145 -8.56 8.67 -15.19
C ASN A 145 -8.63 9.41 -13.82
N VAL A 146 -8.06 10.59 -13.72
CA VAL A 146 -8.40 11.54 -12.65
C VAL A 146 -9.09 12.76 -13.24
N ALA A 147 -10.09 13.27 -12.56
CA ALA A 147 -10.87 14.44 -13.00
C ALA A 147 -11.21 15.37 -11.84
N LEU A 148 -11.45 16.64 -12.17
CA LEU A 148 -12.04 17.58 -11.23
C LEU A 148 -13.55 17.55 -11.35
N THR A 149 -14.23 17.34 -10.23
CA THR A 149 -15.68 17.40 -10.10
C THR A 149 -16.06 18.65 -9.33
N GLU A 150 -16.95 19.46 -9.88
CA GLU A 150 -17.47 20.63 -9.17
C GLU A 150 -18.48 20.20 -8.10
N GLN A 151 -18.34 20.79 -6.91
CA GLN A 151 -19.19 20.51 -5.75
C GLN A 151 -19.73 21.82 -5.17
N GLU A 152 -21.02 21.79 -4.87
CA GLU A 152 -21.70 22.90 -4.18
C GLU A 152 -21.38 22.89 -2.68
N PRO A 153 -21.40 24.04 -2.02
CA PRO A 153 -21.41 24.10 -0.57
C PRO A 153 -22.62 23.37 0.03
N VAL A 154 -22.40 22.65 1.12
CA VAL A 154 -23.50 22.07 1.93
C VAL A 154 -24.04 23.08 2.96
N SER A 155 -23.20 24.04 3.36
CA SER A 155 -23.63 25.18 4.19
C SER A 155 -22.73 26.37 4.00
N ILE A 156 -23.32 27.56 4.20
CA ILE A 156 -22.67 28.86 4.15
C ILE A 156 -23.09 29.61 5.42
N GLN A 157 -22.12 30.01 6.22
CA GLN A 157 -22.35 30.70 7.49
C GLN A 157 -21.59 32.03 7.56
N ARG A 158 -22.29 33.10 7.78
CA ARG A 158 -21.67 34.41 8.07
C ARG A 158 -21.15 34.39 9.51
N ILE A 159 -19.84 34.54 9.68
CA ILE A 159 -19.17 34.57 10.99
C ILE A 159 -19.06 35.99 11.53
N SER A 160 -18.70 36.93 10.66
CA SER A 160 -18.64 38.37 10.95
C SER A 160 -18.94 39.18 9.68
N ASP A 161 -18.88 40.50 9.77
CA ASP A 161 -19.08 41.36 8.60
C ASP A 161 -18.04 41.13 7.50
N ASP A 162 -16.85 40.66 7.86
CA ASP A 162 -15.75 40.43 6.94
C ASP A 162 -15.49 38.95 6.60
N VAL A 163 -16.11 37.98 7.31
CA VAL A 163 -15.77 36.57 7.20
C VAL A 163 -16.99 35.68 6.97
N THR A 164 -16.93 34.90 5.91
CA THR A 164 -17.93 33.87 5.60
C THR A 164 -17.26 32.48 5.57
N LEU A 165 -17.76 31.58 6.39
CA LEU A 165 -17.36 30.15 6.43
C LEU A 165 -18.23 29.34 5.47
N ILE A 166 -17.62 28.50 4.67
CA ILE A 166 -18.28 27.64 3.69
C ILE A 166 -17.85 26.19 3.95
N ASP A 167 -18.81 25.28 4.13
CA ASP A 167 -18.58 23.84 4.33
C ASP A 167 -18.95 23.06 3.07
N PHE A 168 -18.06 22.20 2.59
CA PHE A 168 -18.29 21.27 1.49
C PHE A 168 -18.65 19.85 1.98
N GLY A 169 -18.91 19.67 3.27
CA GLY A 169 -19.39 18.44 3.88
C GLY A 169 -18.29 17.40 4.18
N LYS A 170 -17.38 17.17 3.26
CA LYS A 170 -16.27 16.21 3.41
C LYS A 170 -14.98 16.79 2.90
N VAL A 171 -13.84 16.34 3.44
CA VAL A 171 -12.51 16.69 2.93
C VAL A 171 -12.34 16.11 1.52
N ALA A 172 -11.82 16.88 0.58
CA ALA A 172 -11.35 16.38 -0.72
C ALA A 172 -10.15 17.21 -1.18
N PHE A 173 -9.29 16.59 -1.97
CA PHE A 173 -8.18 17.27 -2.63
C PHE A 173 -8.74 18.17 -3.75
N GLY A 174 -8.45 19.44 -3.71
CA GLY A 174 -9.02 20.35 -4.69
C GLY A 174 -8.57 21.79 -4.55
N ASN A 175 -9.23 22.64 -5.31
CA ASN A 175 -9.24 24.09 -5.23
C ASN A 175 -10.66 24.61 -5.46
N ILE A 176 -10.83 25.91 -5.54
CA ILE A 176 -12.17 26.49 -5.74
C ILE A 176 -12.26 27.28 -7.04
N VAL A 177 -13.46 27.41 -7.53
CA VAL A 177 -13.86 28.42 -8.52
C VAL A 177 -14.90 29.34 -7.88
N MET A 178 -14.72 30.64 -8.07
CA MET A 178 -15.61 31.66 -7.51
C MET A 178 -15.77 32.82 -8.47
N PRO A 179 -16.91 33.56 -8.46
CA PRO A 179 -17.02 34.83 -9.16
C PRO A 179 -15.94 35.80 -8.67
N VAL A 180 -15.40 36.61 -9.59
CA VAL A 180 -14.41 37.64 -9.20
C VAL A 180 -15.07 38.64 -8.27
N PRO A 181 -14.59 38.79 -7.00
CA PRO A 181 -15.17 39.80 -6.09
C PRO A 181 -14.91 41.21 -6.59
N SER A 182 -15.92 42.06 -6.52
CA SER A 182 -15.81 43.49 -6.87
C SER A 182 -15.04 44.26 -5.81
N GLY A 183 -14.44 45.41 -6.19
CA GLY A 183 -13.76 46.27 -5.25
C GLY A 183 -12.31 46.59 -5.61
N ARG A 184 -11.56 47.07 -4.64
CA ARG A 184 -10.12 47.38 -4.75
C ARG A 184 -9.40 46.85 -3.54
N GLY A 185 -8.22 46.25 -3.76
CA GLY A 185 -7.39 45.68 -2.67
C GLY A 185 -7.24 44.18 -2.76
N LEU A 186 -7.08 43.57 -1.61
CA LEU A 186 -6.92 42.12 -1.44
C LEU A 186 -8.01 41.58 -0.51
N ALA A 187 -8.45 40.39 -0.78
CA ALA A 187 -9.22 39.54 0.13
C ALA A 187 -8.45 38.21 0.31
N ASN A 188 -8.85 37.39 1.24
CA ASN A 188 -8.20 36.12 1.53
C ASN A 188 -9.20 34.97 1.40
N VAL A 189 -8.71 33.85 0.87
CA VAL A 189 -9.40 32.57 0.93
C VAL A 189 -8.56 31.63 1.76
N HIS A 190 -9.06 31.29 2.94
CA HIS A 190 -8.45 30.27 3.83
C HIS A 190 -9.02 28.90 3.50
N PHE A 191 -8.19 27.88 3.52
CA PHE A 191 -8.53 26.48 3.28
C PHE A 191 -8.17 25.67 4.52
N GLY A 192 -9.03 24.75 4.97
CA GLY A 192 -8.75 23.95 6.14
C GLY A 192 -9.47 22.61 6.19
N GLU A 193 -8.79 21.62 6.82
CA GLU A 193 -9.33 20.29 7.11
C GLU A 193 -10.02 20.23 8.48
N LYS A 194 -9.77 21.21 9.36
CA LYS A 194 -10.22 21.19 10.76
C LYS A 194 -10.80 22.52 11.18
N LEU A 195 -11.85 22.46 11.99
CA LEU A 195 -12.38 23.63 12.70
C LEU A 195 -11.91 23.63 14.17
N LYS A 196 -11.80 24.86 14.70
CA LYS A 196 -11.60 25.16 16.11
C LYS A 196 -12.47 26.36 16.44
N ASP A 197 -13.30 26.23 17.46
CA ASP A 197 -14.19 27.32 17.94
C ASP A 197 -15.05 27.97 16.82
N GLY A 198 -15.53 27.13 15.88
CA GLY A 198 -16.39 27.57 14.77
C GLY A 198 -15.67 28.26 13.60
N ARG A 199 -14.34 28.30 13.60
CA ARG A 199 -13.47 28.86 12.57
C ARG A 199 -12.50 27.78 12.04
N ILE A 200 -11.91 27.99 10.88
CA ILE A 200 -10.81 27.16 10.42
C ILE A 200 -9.65 27.24 11.43
N ASP A 201 -9.18 26.08 11.89
CA ASP A 201 -7.99 25.97 12.74
C ASP A 201 -6.75 26.36 11.92
N GLN A 202 -6.16 27.53 12.26
CA GLN A 202 -4.99 28.06 11.56
C GLN A 202 -3.66 27.47 12.05
N ASP A 203 -3.69 26.71 13.16
CA ASP A 203 -2.56 25.97 13.72
C ASP A 203 -3.00 24.55 14.09
N PRO A 204 -3.44 23.75 13.09
CA PRO A 204 -3.93 22.42 13.34
C PRO A 204 -2.79 21.47 13.72
N PRO A 205 -3.08 20.37 14.47
CA PRO A 205 -2.05 19.47 14.91
C PRO A 205 -1.46 18.63 13.75
N GLY A 206 -0.21 18.22 13.89
CA GLY A 206 0.45 17.32 12.95
C GLY A 206 0.71 17.97 11.60
N THR A 207 0.31 17.29 10.55
CA THR A 207 0.37 17.78 9.17
C THR A 207 -1.03 18.01 8.58
N VAL A 208 -2.06 18.08 9.43
CA VAL A 208 -3.41 18.52 9.06
C VAL A 208 -3.35 19.86 8.35
N ARG A 209 -4.07 20.00 7.25
CA ARG A 209 -3.83 21.13 6.36
C ARG A 209 -4.59 22.40 6.75
N TYR A 210 -3.86 23.47 6.73
CA TYR A 210 -4.33 24.83 6.68
C TYR A 210 -3.50 25.63 5.68
N GLY A 211 -4.11 26.58 5.00
CA GLY A 211 -3.39 27.52 4.17
C GLY A 211 -4.28 28.66 3.68
N VAL A 212 -3.65 29.72 3.18
CA VAL A 212 -4.36 30.92 2.72
C VAL A 212 -3.86 31.34 1.33
N THR A 213 -4.78 31.68 0.44
CA THR A 213 -4.49 32.27 -0.86
C THR A 213 -5.05 33.69 -0.91
N PRO A 214 -4.21 34.73 -1.05
CA PRO A 214 -4.67 36.08 -1.27
C PRO A 214 -5.26 36.21 -2.67
N ILE A 215 -6.39 36.88 -2.77
CA ILE A 215 -7.10 37.18 -4.03
C ILE A 215 -7.20 38.66 -4.23
N ARG A 216 -7.09 39.12 -5.48
CA ARG A 216 -7.23 40.55 -5.81
C ARG A 216 -8.67 40.87 -6.16
N LEU A 217 -9.24 41.86 -5.48
CA LEU A 217 -10.52 42.41 -5.84
C LEU A 217 -10.41 43.15 -7.19
N GLY A 218 -11.42 43.07 -8.02
CA GLY A 218 -11.37 43.66 -9.35
C GLY A 218 -12.73 44.05 -9.93
N GLN A 219 -12.72 44.67 -11.10
CA GLN A 219 -13.92 44.99 -11.85
C GLN A 219 -14.23 44.04 -13.00
N GLN A 220 -13.42 42.98 -13.13
CA GLN A 220 -13.60 41.98 -14.19
C GLN A 220 -14.80 41.09 -13.85
N ARG A 221 -15.62 40.80 -14.86
CA ARG A 221 -16.69 39.81 -14.74
C ARG A 221 -16.18 38.43 -15.12
N GLY A 222 -16.69 37.41 -14.44
CA GLY A 222 -16.35 36.01 -14.73
C GLY A 222 -15.99 35.22 -13.49
N ASN A 223 -15.65 33.99 -13.69
CA ASN A 223 -15.22 33.09 -12.62
C ASN A 223 -13.69 33.00 -12.59
N TRP A 224 -13.16 32.88 -11.39
CA TRP A 224 -11.76 32.76 -11.15
C TRP A 224 -11.47 31.43 -10.43
N ILE A 225 -10.42 30.72 -10.89
CA ILE A 225 -9.87 29.54 -10.16
C ILE A 225 -8.91 30.09 -9.11
N VAL A 226 -9.28 29.94 -7.84
CA VAL A 226 -8.38 30.20 -6.70
C VAL A 226 -7.65 28.92 -6.39
N PRO A 227 -6.32 28.84 -6.67
CA PRO A 227 -5.53 27.68 -6.37
C PRO A 227 -5.40 27.50 -4.86
N ALA A 228 -5.36 26.28 -4.39
CA ALA A 228 -4.96 26.00 -3.01
C ALA A 228 -3.50 26.41 -2.80
N PRO A 229 -3.08 26.77 -1.59
CA PRO A 229 -1.68 27.06 -1.29
C PRO A 229 -0.78 25.87 -1.61
N VAL A 230 0.36 26.17 -2.21
CA VAL A 230 1.38 25.16 -2.54
C VAL A 230 2.11 24.77 -1.26
N ASP A 231 2.34 23.48 -1.08
CA ASP A 231 3.19 22.97 -0.01
C ASP A 231 4.54 22.51 -0.57
N ALA A 232 5.61 23.07 -0.04
CA ALA A 232 6.97 22.74 -0.48
C ALA A 232 7.34 21.25 -0.25
N ARG A 233 6.67 20.58 0.71
CA ARG A 233 6.92 19.15 1.02
C ARG A 233 6.51 18.21 -0.11
N ASN A 234 5.58 18.61 -0.96
CA ASN A 234 5.03 17.80 -2.04
C ASN A 234 5.16 18.43 -3.44
N ILE A 235 6.04 19.39 -3.64
CA ILE A 235 6.33 19.97 -4.96
C ILE A 235 7.47 19.25 -5.64
N GLU A 236 8.57 19.12 -4.94
CA GLU A 236 9.78 18.45 -5.35
C GLU A 236 10.45 17.89 -4.09
N GLN A 237 10.56 16.60 -4.01
CA GLN A 237 11.61 16.03 -3.19
C GLN A 237 12.83 15.94 -4.09
N ALA A 238 13.73 16.91 -3.96
CA ALA A 238 15.04 16.83 -4.58
C ALA A 238 15.66 15.50 -4.20
N GLY A 239 15.83 14.61 -5.17
CA GLY A 239 16.33 13.27 -4.94
C GLY A 239 17.70 13.31 -4.30
N LEU A 240 17.73 13.04 -3.02
CA LEU A 240 18.93 12.52 -2.38
C LEU A 240 19.21 11.14 -2.92
N ILE A 241 20.41 10.67 -2.83
CA ILE A 241 20.90 9.41 -3.42
C ILE A 241 20.13 8.16 -2.92
N TYR A 242 19.45 8.18 -1.83
CA TYR A 242 18.46 7.20 -1.35
C TYR A 242 17.11 7.83 -1.11
N ALA A 243 16.85 8.94 -1.78
CA ALA A 243 15.62 9.65 -1.55
C ALA A 243 14.42 8.79 -1.91
N ASN A 244 13.39 9.00 -1.15
CA ASN A 244 12.06 8.67 -1.57
C ASN A 244 11.81 9.20 -2.99
N ALA A 245 11.00 8.50 -3.75
CA ALA A 245 10.58 8.99 -5.05
C ALA A 245 10.00 10.41 -4.92
N PRO A 246 10.05 11.21 -6.00
CA PRO A 246 9.43 12.53 -5.97
C PRO A 246 7.93 12.41 -5.78
N ALA A 247 7.33 13.42 -5.16
CA ALA A 247 5.90 13.51 -4.98
C ALA A 247 5.14 13.37 -6.31
N VAL A 248 4.05 12.63 -6.29
CA VAL A 248 3.16 12.49 -7.45
C VAL A 248 2.37 13.78 -7.62
N LEU A 249 2.73 14.56 -8.63
CA LEU A 249 2.09 15.85 -8.90
C LEU A 249 0.74 15.65 -9.59
N THR A 250 -0.22 16.51 -9.31
CA THR A 250 -1.48 16.61 -10.05
C THR A 250 -1.29 17.31 -11.41
N PRO A 251 -2.20 17.16 -12.38
CA PRO A 251 -2.11 17.84 -13.67
C PRO A 251 -1.90 19.36 -13.53
N PRO A 252 -0.90 19.96 -14.20
CA PRO A 252 -0.58 21.39 -14.04
C PRO A 252 -1.74 22.36 -14.37
N GLU A 253 -2.60 21.96 -15.31
CA GLU A 253 -3.81 22.72 -15.70
C GLU A 253 -4.85 22.80 -14.59
N TRP A 254 -4.78 21.94 -13.60
CA TRP A 254 -5.64 22.03 -12.41
C TRP A 254 -5.22 23.15 -11.47
N ARG A 255 -3.97 23.61 -11.59
CA ARG A 255 -3.26 24.39 -10.58
C ARG A 255 -3.08 23.60 -9.29
N SER A 256 -2.55 24.18 -8.23
CA SER A 256 -2.33 23.47 -6.97
C SER A 256 -3.67 23.06 -6.30
N VAL A 257 -3.66 21.86 -5.76
CA VAL A 257 -4.74 21.27 -4.98
C VAL A 257 -4.23 20.85 -3.61
N MET A 258 -5.08 20.95 -2.59
CA MET A 258 -4.80 20.43 -1.24
C MET A 258 -6.06 19.78 -0.67
N PRO A 259 -5.96 18.95 0.36
CA PRO A 259 -7.13 18.47 1.07
C PRO A 259 -7.74 19.57 1.91
N PHE A 260 -9.05 19.81 1.78
CA PHE A 260 -9.82 20.71 2.62
C PHE A 260 -11.30 20.33 2.62
N ARG A 261 -11.97 20.66 3.70
CA ARG A 261 -13.42 20.62 3.82
C ARG A 261 -14.04 22.00 3.85
N TRP A 262 -13.38 22.93 4.55
CA TRP A 262 -13.87 24.27 4.77
C TRP A 262 -13.01 25.29 4.05
N ILE A 263 -13.68 26.37 3.63
CA ILE A 263 -13.00 27.61 3.29
C ILE A 263 -13.60 28.74 4.11
N GLU A 264 -12.79 29.76 4.45
CA GLU A 264 -13.23 31.06 4.90
C GLU A 264 -12.86 32.11 3.86
N VAL A 265 -13.81 32.90 3.47
CA VAL A 265 -13.59 34.06 2.57
C VAL A 265 -13.64 35.32 3.43
N GLU A 266 -12.52 36.04 3.46
CA GLU A 266 -12.32 37.23 4.27
C GLU A 266 -12.09 38.46 3.38
N GLY A 267 -12.69 39.62 3.74
CA GLY A 267 -12.49 40.88 3.04
C GLY A 267 -13.28 41.01 1.74
N VAL A 268 -14.44 40.34 1.65
CA VAL A 268 -15.37 40.42 0.54
C VAL A 268 -16.72 40.96 1.03
N ASP A 269 -17.35 41.83 0.24
CA ASP A 269 -18.62 42.51 0.58
C ASP A 269 -19.72 41.48 0.97
N THR A 270 -20.64 41.92 1.82
CA THR A 270 -21.71 41.07 2.37
C THR A 270 -22.74 40.63 1.33
N ASP A 271 -22.88 41.31 0.22
CA ASP A 271 -23.77 40.99 -0.91
C ASP A 271 -23.11 40.11 -1.97
N TYR A 272 -21.88 39.67 -1.74
CA TYR A 272 -21.19 38.74 -2.64
C TYR A 272 -21.94 37.41 -2.72
N PRO A 273 -22.09 36.82 -3.94
CA PRO A 273 -22.85 35.60 -4.14
C PRO A 273 -22.02 34.34 -3.72
N PHE A 274 -21.86 34.12 -2.42
CA PHE A 274 -21.11 33.01 -1.86
C PHE A 274 -21.66 31.63 -2.28
N ASP A 275 -22.95 31.54 -2.60
CA ASP A 275 -23.65 30.36 -3.09
C ASP A 275 -23.19 29.92 -4.50
N LEU A 276 -22.51 30.80 -5.23
CA LEU A 276 -21.89 30.47 -6.53
C LEU A 276 -20.47 29.93 -6.42
N ILE A 277 -19.88 29.88 -5.22
CA ILE A 277 -18.57 29.26 -5.03
C ILE A 277 -18.72 27.76 -5.20
N ARG A 278 -17.78 27.15 -5.94
CA ARG A 278 -17.72 25.69 -6.15
C ARG A 278 -16.34 25.17 -5.77
N ARG A 279 -16.30 24.05 -5.07
CA ARG A 279 -15.05 23.30 -4.93
C ARG A 279 -14.86 22.44 -6.17
N ARG A 280 -13.66 22.43 -6.73
CA ARG A 280 -13.22 21.53 -7.79
C ARG A 280 -12.44 20.39 -7.12
N ALA A 281 -13.14 19.32 -6.81
CA ALA A 281 -12.59 18.16 -6.10
C ALA A 281 -12.00 17.13 -7.07
N ALA A 282 -10.78 16.67 -6.80
CA ALA A 282 -10.06 15.71 -7.60
C ALA A 282 -10.37 14.28 -7.15
N TYR A 283 -10.80 13.42 -8.08
CA TYR A 283 -11.06 12.00 -7.85
C TYR A 283 -10.66 11.17 -9.07
N SER A 284 -10.64 9.84 -8.91
CA SER A 284 -10.69 8.94 -10.06
C SER A 284 -11.92 9.26 -10.91
N ALA A 285 -11.71 9.46 -12.20
CA ALA A 285 -12.79 9.72 -13.16
C ALA A 285 -13.71 8.50 -13.38
N THR A 286 -13.26 7.32 -12.97
CA THR A 286 -13.99 6.06 -13.11
C THR A 286 -14.57 5.56 -11.79
N TRP A 287 -14.50 6.34 -10.71
CA TRP A 287 -15.07 5.95 -9.42
C TRP A 287 -16.59 5.80 -9.50
N ASN A 288 -17.08 4.65 -9.02
CA ASN A 288 -18.50 4.31 -9.00
C ASN A 288 -18.99 4.19 -7.54
N ASP A 289 -19.67 5.20 -7.05
CA ASP A 289 -20.23 5.20 -5.67
C ASP A 289 -21.23 4.05 -5.45
N ASP A 290 -21.89 3.56 -6.52
CA ASP A 290 -22.89 2.51 -6.46
C ASP A 290 -22.32 1.10 -6.63
N ALA A 291 -20.98 0.95 -6.82
CA ALA A 291 -20.32 -0.35 -6.96
C ALA A 291 -20.48 -1.23 -5.71
N SER A 292 -20.48 -0.63 -4.53
CA SER A 292 -20.52 -1.33 -3.24
C SER A 292 -21.50 -0.71 -2.26
N SER A 293 -22.02 -1.55 -1.36
CA SER A 293 -22.78 -1.10 -0.20
C SER A 293 -22.54 -2.02 0.99
N PHE A 294 -22.71 -1.48 2.20
CA PHE A 294 -22.63 -2.22 3.46
C PHE A 294 -23.57 -1.56 4.47
N GLU A 295 -24.39 -2.37 5.11
CA GLU A 295 -25.25 -1.97 6.21
C GLU A 295 -25.36 -3.15 7.19
N CYS A 296 -25.30 -2.86 8.48
CA CYS A 296 -25.48 -3.84 9.53
C CYS A 296 -26.26 -3.26 10.70
N SER A 297 -26.56 -4.09 11.70
CA SER A 297 -27.33 -3.70 12.88
C SER A 297 -26.61 -2.74 13.83
N ASP A 298 -25.32 -2.43 13.61
CA ASP A 298 -24.54 -1.47 14.39
C ASP A 298 -24.28 -0.19 13.58
N GLU A 299 -24.90 0.91 14.00
CA GLU A 299 -24.79 2.21 13.34
C GLU A 299 -23.35 2.78 13.35
N THR A 300 -22.54 2.41 14.33
CA THR A 300 -21.15 2.86 14.39
C THR A 300 -20.30 2.16 13.34
N LEU A 301 -20.51 0.85 13.13
CA LEU A 301 -19.86 0.13 12.03
C LEU A 301 -20.29 0.68 10.66
N ASN A 302 -21.56 1.05 10.48
CA ASN A 302 -22.05 1.66 9.24
C ASN A 302 -21.32 2.99 8.97
N ARG A 303 -21.17 3.83 10.01
CA ARG A 303 -20.41 5.10 9.90
C ARG A 303 -18.93 4.87 9.62
N ILE A 304 -18.30 3.89 10.28
CA ILE A 304 -16.89 3.53 10.07
C ILE A 304 -16.69 3.05 8.63
N TRP A 305 -17.55 2.16 8.12
CA TRP A 305 -17.45 1.71 6.73
C TRP A 305 -17.61 2.87 5.74
N GLY A 306 -18.58 3.75 5.97
CA GLY A 306 -18.80 4.94 5.15
C GLY A 306 -17.60 5.91 5.14
N LEU A 307 -16.96 6.13 6.32
CA LEU A 307 -15.71 6.88 6.44
C LEU A 307 -14.60 6.24 5.60
N CYS A 308 -14.40 4.93 5.76
CA CYS A 308 -13.32 4.20 5.10
C CYS A 308 -13.52 4.11 3.58
N LYS A 309 -14.74 3.84 3.09
CA LYS A 309 -15.06 3.91 1.66
C LYS A 309 -14.76 5.28 1.07
N TYR A 310 -15.17 6.34 1.76
CA TYR A 310 -14.89 7.70 1.32
C TYR A 310 -13.40 8.03 1.35
N SER A 311 -12.64 7.50 2.32
CA SER A 311 -11.19 7.68 2.39
C SER A 311 -10.50 7.15 1.13
N ILE A 312 -10.88 5.97 0.67
CA ILE A 312 -10.36 5.41 -0.58
C ILE A 312 -10.72 6.32 -1.76
N LYS A 313 -11.98 6.75 -1.88
CA LYS A 313 -12.40 7.68 -2.95
C LYS A 313 -11.57 8.96 -2.95
N ALA A 314 -11.47 9.63 -1.80
CA ALA A 314 -10.81 10.92 -1.68
C ALA A 314 -9.32 10.87 -2.01
N THR A 315 -8.65 9.76 -1.73
CA THR A 315 -7.21 9.58 -2.01
C THR A 315 -6.90 9.06 -3.42
N THR A 316 -7.92 8.90 -4.28
CA THR A 316 -7.69 8.56 -5.71
C THR A 316 -7.17 9.73 -6.55
N PHE A 317 -7.12 10.94 -6.01
CA PHE A 317 -6.82 12.21 -6.70
C PHE A 317 -5.51 12.20 -7.50
N ALA A 318 -4.54 11.39 -7.11
CA ALA A 318 -3.23 11.30 -7.77
C ALA A 318 -3.18 10.26 -8.90
N GLY A 319 -4.22 9.44 -9.08
CA GLY A 319 -4.28 8.36 -10.07
C GLY A 319 -3.41 7.14 -9.76
N VAL A 320 -2.71 7.17 -8.62
CA VAL A 320 -2.01 6.08 -7.95
C VAL A 320 -2.25 6.20 -6.44
N TYR A 321 -2.10 5.13 -5.68
CA TYR A 321 -2.21 5.20 -4.23
C TYR A 321 -1.00 5.92 -3.66
N VAL A 322 -1.24 7.01 -2.94
CA VAL A 322 -0.21 7.78 -2.23
C VAL A 322 -0.47 7.70 -0.73
N ASP A 323 0.57 7.90 0.07
CA ASP A 323 0.52 7.87 1.54
C ASP A 323 -0.37 8.96 2.17
N GLY A 324 -0.56 10.07 1.50
CA GLY A 324 -1.34 11.22 1.97
C GLY A 324 -0.85 12.52 1.36
N ASP A 325 -1.23 13.65 1.93
CA ASP A 325 -0.86 14.96 1.40
C ASP A 325 0.59 15.36 1.72
N ARG A 326 1.11 14.90 2.86
CA ARG A 326 2.41 15.36 3.32
C ARG A 326 3.54 15.04 2.34
N GLU A 327 3.58 13.83 1.80
CA GLU A 327 4.62 13.35 0.89
C GLU A 327 4.11 13.11 -0.51
N ARG A 328 2.87 12.66 -0.67
CA ARG A 328 2.24 12.25 -1.94
C ARG A 328 3.05 11.20 -2.69
N ILE A 329 3.57 10.23 -1.97
CA ILE A 329 4.42 9.15 -2.50
C ILE A 329 3.70 7.81 -2.30
N PRO A 330 3.66 6.91 -3.29
CA PRO A 330 3.30 5.52 -3.06
C PRO A 330 4.32 4.79 -2.18
N TYR A 331 3.82 3.98 -1.25
CA TYR A 331 4.57 3.02 -0.46
C TYR A 331 3.95 1.63 -0.62
N GLU A 332 4.74 0.55 -0.58
CA GLU A 332 4.27 -0.80 -0.90
C GLU A 332 3.19 -1.29 0.06
N ALA A 333 3.37 -1.06 1.36
CA ALA A 333 2.39 -1.46 2.36
C ALA A 333 1.08 -0.67 2.24
N ASP A 334 1.19 0.68 2.13
CA ASP A 334 0.04 1.57 1.89
C ASP A 334 -0.73 1.13 0.65
N ALA A 335 -0.01 0.91 -0.45
CA ALA A 335 -0.60 0.56 -1.72
C ALA A 335 -1.36 -0.78 -1.65
N TYR A 336 -0.82 -1.78 -0.94
CA TYR A 336 -1.50 -3.06 -0.78
C TYR A 336 -2.78 -2.95 0.05
N LEU A 337 -2.75 -2.23 1.18
CA LEU A 337 -3.95 -2.02 2.01
C LEU A 337 -5.01 -1.20 1.27
N ASN A 338 -4.58 -0.15 0.57
CA ASN A 338 -5.45 0.66 -0.26
C ASN A 338 -6.07 -0.17 -1.40
N GLN A 339 -5.29 -1.05 -2.02
CA GLN A 339 -5.75 -1.98 -3.05
C GLN A 339 -6.87 -2.91 -2.54
N LEU A 340 -6.67 -3.53 -1.37
CA LEU A 340 -7.69 -4.40 -0.76
C LEU A 340 -8.99 -3.64 -0.52
N SER A 341 -8.88 -2.43 0.03
CA SER A 341 -10.04 -1.57 0.34
C SER A 341 -10.70 -1.03 -0.94
N HIS A 342 -9.92 -0.68 -1.96
CA HIS A 342 -10.43 -0.23 -3.26
C HIS A 342 -11.24 -1.34 -3.96
N TYR A 343 -10.71 -2.56 -3.99
CA TYR A 343 -11.36 -3.71 -4.64
C TYR A 343 -12.70 -4.13 -4.02
N THR A 344 -12.97 -3.70 -2.80
CA THR A 344 -14.23 -3.96 -2.10
C THR A 344 -15.19 -2.77 -2.12
N THR A 345 -14.74 -1.62 -2.61
CA THR A 345 -15.51 -0.37 -2.61
C THR A 345 -15.82 0.18 -3.99
N ASP A 346 -15.01 -0.14 -5.00
CA ASP A 346 -15.17 0.28 -6.40
C ASP A 346 -15.01 -0.92 -7.34
N ASP A 347 -15.55 -0.85 -8.53
CA ASP A 347 -15.47 -1.90 -9.56
C ASP A 347 -14.28 -1.73 -10.51
N ASN A 348 -13.49 -0.67 -10.37
CA ASN A 348 -12.32 -0.39 -11.20
C ASN A 348 -11.00 -0.78 -10.50
N VAL A 349 -10.31 -1.77 -11.06
CA VAL A 349 -9.04 -2.32 -10.49
C VAL A 349 -7.77 -1.74 -11.13
N THR A 350 -7.88 -0.78 -12.07
CA THR A 350 -6.72 -0.32 -12.85
C THR A 350 -5.74 0.56 -12.07
N MET A 351 -6.21 1.26 -11.03
CA MET A 351 -5.36 2.13 -10.22
C MET A 351 -4.30 1.33 -9.44
N ALA A 352 -4.68 0.15 -8.94
CA ALA A 352 -3.74 -0.75 -8.26
C ALA A 352 -2.62 -1.23 -9.20
N ALA A 353 -2.97 -1.62 -10.42
CA ALA A 353 -1.98 -2.03 -11.43
C ALA A 353 -0.98 -0.91 -11.77
N ARG A 354 -1.46 0.33 -11.89
CA ARG A 354 -0.57 1.50 -12.10
C ARG A 354 0.31 1.79 -10.90
N THR A 355 -0.23 1.69 -9.69
CA THR A 355 0.55 1.88 -8.46
C THR A 355 1.62 0.80 -8.33
N PHE A 356 1.27 -0.45 -8.67
CA PHE A 356 2.22 -1.55 -8.72
C PHE A 356 3.39 -1.24 -9.67
N ASP A 357 3.10 -0.84 -10.91
CA ASP A 357 4.14 -0.52 -11.89
C ASP A 357 5.02 0.65 -11.42
N TRP A 358 4.42 1.67 -10.82
CA TRP A 358 5.16 2.80 -10.23
C TRP A 358 6.12 2.34 -9.11
N LEU A 359 5.65 1.48 -8.19
CA LEU A 359 6.45 0.98 -7.06
C LEU A 359 7.53 -0.01 -7.51
N MET A 360 7.32 -0.76 -8.57
CA MET A 360 8.38 -1.61 -9.14
C MET A 360 9.57 -0.78 -9.63
N GLU A 361 9.35 0.46 -10.07
CA GLU A 361 10.39 1.40 -10.48
C GLU A 361 10.92 2.23 -9.33
N ASN A 362 10.09 2.54 -8.32
CA ASN A 362 10.38 3.46 -7.22
C ASN A 362 10.15 2.78 -5.86
N GLY A 363 10.70 1.59 -5.68
CA GLY A 363 10.54 0.84 -4.43
C GLY A 363 11.11 1.59 -3.22
N THR A 364 10.51 1.36 -2.05
CA THR A 364 10.90 2.02 -0.81
C THR A 364 11.86 1.17 0.03
N TRP A 365 12.22 1.63 1.21
CA TRP A 365 13.32 1.09 2.00
C TRP A 365 12.96 -0.03 3.01
N PRO A 366 11.72 -0.19 3.52
CA PRO A 366 11.46 -1.19 4.54
C PRO A 366 11.57 -2.63 4.01
N THR A 367 12.23 -3.48 4.80
CA THR A 367 12.49 -4.88 4.43
C THR A 367 11.20 -5.65 4.15
N GLU A 368 10.24 -5.61 5.07
CA GLU A 368 8.99 -6.35 4.97
C GLU A 368 8.01 -5.75 3.94
N TRP A 369 8.30 -4.55 3.44
CA TRP A 369 7.46 -3.94 2.43
C TRP A 369 7.76 -4.44 1.02
N ALA A 370 8.98 -4.91 0.76
CA ALA A 370 9.28 -5.55 -0.53
C ALA A 370 8.34 -6.74 -0.86
N PRO A 371 8.03 -7.69 0.07
CA PRO A 371 7.02 -8.72 -0.14
C PRO A 371 5.62 -8.23 -0.47
N HIS A 372 5.22 -7.02 -0.06
CA HIS A 372 3.92 -6.46 -0.44
C HIS A 372 3.75 -6.31 -1.95
N MET A 373 4.85 -6.18 -2.72
CA MET A 373 4.76 -6.19 -4.18
C MET A 373 4.28 -7.55 -4.71
N VAL A 374 4.68 -8.65 -4.07
CA VAL A 374 4.17 -9.99 -4.39
C VAL A 374 2.69 -10.08 -4.02
N PHE A 375 2.30 -9.55 -2.86
CA PHE A 375 0.91 -9.52 -2.39
C PHE A 375 0.01 -8.67 -3.32
N MET A 376 0.50 -7.50 -3.76
CA MET A 376 -0.22 -6.66 -4.72
C MET A 376 -0.45 -7.38 -6.06
N ALA A 377 0.57 -8.07 -6.57
CA ALA A 377 0.45 -8.81 -7.83
C ALA A 377 -0.50 -10.01 -7.70
N HIS A 378 -0.44 -10.73 -6.58
CA HIS A 378 -1.34 -11.83 -6.29
C HIS A 378 -2.80 -11.33 -6.14
N ALA A 379 -3.01 -10.24 -5.40
CA ALA A 379 -4.33 -9.64 -5.25
C ALA A 379 -4.88 -9.13 -6.60
N GLN A 380 -4.05 -8.46 -7.42
CA GLN A 380 -4.45 -8.03 -8.75
C GLN A 380 -4.92 -9.22 -9.61
N TRP A 381 -4.17 -10.32 -9.62
CA TRP A 381 -4.55 -11.52 -10.33
C TRP A 381 -5.83 -12.17 -9.77
N MET A 382 -5.92 -12.30 -8.46
CA MET A 382 -7.10 -12.91 -7.81
C MET A 382 -8.39 -12.13 -8.07
N TYR A 383 -8.33 -10.80 -8.03
CA TYR A 383 -9.52 -9.96 -8.21
C TYR A 383 -9.86 -9.69 -9.69
N SER A 384 -8.87 -9.51 -10.56
CA SER A 384 -9.10 -9.25 -11.99
C SER A 384 -9.18 -10.49 -12.86
N GLY A 385 -8.44 -11.55 -12.53
CA GLY A 385 -8.24 -12.73 -13.37
C GLY A 385 -7.23 -12.52 -14.50
N ASP A 386 -6.57 -11.36 -14.59
CA ASP A 386 -5.67 -11.00 -15.69
C ASP A 386 -4.33 -11.73 -15.59
N THR A 387 -4.27 -12.91 -16.19
CA THR A 387 -3.06 -13.76 -16.26
C THR A 387 -2.00 -13.18 -17.19
N GLU A 388 -2.39 -12.43 -18.23
CA GLU A 388 -1.43 -11.79 -19.13
C GLU A 388 -0.70 -10.64 -18.44
N TRP A 389 -1.42 -9.80 -17.68
CA TRP A 389 -0.80 -8.79 -16.82
C TRP A 389 0.23 -9.41 -15.87
N LEU A 390 -0.12 -10.54 -15.25
CA LEU A 390 0.76 -11.27 -14.33
C LEU A 390 2.01 -11.83 -15.04
N LYS A 391 1.88 -12.45 -16.21
CA LYS A 391 3.01 -13.00 -16.98
C LYS A 391 4.10 -11.96 -17.24
N HIS A 392 3.68 -10.74 -17.61
CA HIS A 392 4.63 -9.67 -17.93
C HIS A 392 5.43 -9.18 -16.72
N ARG A 393 4.92 -9.38 -15.49
CA ARG A 393 5.51 -8.85 -14.26
C ARG A 393 6.14 -9.89 -13.35
N TYR A 394 5.84 -11.15 -13.60
CA TYR A 394 6.24 -12.28 -12.74
C TYR A 394 7.75 -12.35 -12.47
N GLU A 395 8.59 -12.16 -13.49
CA GLU A 395 10.06 -12.28 -13.33
C GLU A 395 10.62 -11.25 -12.35
N SER A 396 10.11 -10.03 -12.39
CA SER A 396 10.58 -8.95 -11.52
C SER A 396 10.16 -9.13 -10.05
N LEU A 397 9.11 -9.91 -9.79
CA LEU A 397 8.66 -10.21 -8.43
C LEU A 397 9.61 -11.12 -7.65
N LYS A 398 10.43 -11.92 -8.33
CA LYS A 398 11.37 -12.85 -7.67
C LYS A 398 12.31 -12.12 -6.72
N ALA A 399 12.78 -10.93 -7.09
CA ALA A 399 13.65 -10.11 -6.25
C ALA A 399 12.94 -9.58 -4.99
N LYS A 400 11.62 -9.50 -5.02
CA LYS A 400 10.79 -8.98 -3.90
C LYS A 400 10.48 -10.02 -2.83
N THR A 401 10.85 -11.30 -3.06
CA THR A 401 10.62 -12.39 -2.11
C THR A 401 11.62 -12.46 -0.97
N LEU A 402 12.71 -11.68 -1.00
CA LEU A 402 13.84 -11.72 -0.06
C LEU A 402 14.68 -13.01 -0.11
N LEU A 403 14.50 -13.88 -1.11
CA LEU A 403 15.27 -15.15 -1.24
C LEU A 403 16.79 -14.95 -1.22
N HIS A 404 17.28 -13.84 -1.74
CA HIS A 404 18.70 -13.51 -1.78
C HIS A 404 19.32 -13.25 -0.39
N ARG A 405 18.48 -13.16 0.66
CA ARG A 405 18.88 -12.91 2.05
C ARG A 405 18.71 -14.16 2.93
N THR A 406 18.33 -15.31 2.35
CA THR A 406 18.07 -16.54 3.12
C THR A 406 19.33 -17.35 3.38
N GLY A 407 19.38 -18.04 4.52
CA GLY A 407 20.35 -19.07 4.79
C GLY A 407 19.93 -20.44 4.26
N GLU A 408 20.69 -21.49 4.59
CA GLU A 408 20.41 -22.88 4.20
C GLU A 408 19.08 -23.41 4.74
N ASP A 409 18.62 -22.87 5.86
CA ASP A 409 17.33 -23.20 6.50
C ASP A 409 16.13 -22.46 5.85
N GLY A 410 16.39 -21.66 4.83
CA GLY A 410 15.37 -20.88 4.12
C GLY A 410 14.90 -19.63 4.85
N LEU A 411 15.40 -19.33 6.05
CA LEU A 411 15.00 -18.12 6.79
C LEU A 411 15.84 -16.92 6.35
N VAL A 412 15.17 -15.77 6.24
CA VAL A 412 15.78 -14.46 5.98
C VAL A 412 16.59 -14.01 7.19
N ARG A 413 17.78 -13.51 6.91
CA ARG A 413 18.68 -12.92 7.90
C ARG A 413 18.80 -11.42 7.69
N SER A 414 18.47 -10.68 8.72
CA SER A 414 18.59 -9.22 8.75
C SER A 414 19.99 -8.83 9.22
N ALA A 415 20.73 -8.15 8.36
CA ALA A 415 22.02 -7.56 8.73
C ALA A 415 21.84 -6.51 9.83
N GLU A 416 22.93 -6.07 10.46
CA GLU A 416 22.87 -5.06 11.53
C GLU A 416 22.21 -3.76 11.06
N MET A 417 22.51 -3.32 9.83
CA MET A 417 21.91 -2.13 9.22
C MET A 417 20.41 -2.31 9.02
N ASP A 418 19.97 -3.50 8.56
CA ASP A 418 18.55 -3.80 8.38
C ASP A 418 17.80 -3.68 9.71
N ARG A 419 18.32 -4.31 10.77
CA ARG A 419 17.73 -4.26 12.10
C ARG A 419 17.62 -2.83 12.67
N LYS A 420 18.55 -1.97 12.31
CA LYS A 420 18.58 -0.58 12.79
C LYS A 420 17.72 0.37 11.97
N ARG A 421 17.57 0.13 10.66
CA ARG A 421 16.99 1.11 9.74
C ARG A 421 15.89 0.57 8.81
N HIS A 422 15.97 -0.69 8.37
CA HIS A 422 15.13 -1.22 7.30
C HIS A 422 14.03 -2.16 7.79
N ASP A 423 14.28 -2.95 8.82
CA ASP A 423 13.24 -3.77 9.44
C ASP A 423 12.37 -2.85 10.29
N ILE A 424 11.12 -2.68 9.92
CA ILE A 424 10.25 -1.77 10.65
C ILE A 424 9.17 -2.45 11.47
N VAL A 425 8.71 -3.63 11.07
CA VAL A 425 7.66 -4.40 11.72
C VAL A 425 6.32 -3.67 11.74
N ASP A 426 6.34 -2.43 12.23
CA ASP A 426 5.18 -1.55 12.32
C ASP A 426 5.61 -0.07 12.35
N TRP A 427 4.71 0.84 12.02
CA TRP A 427 4.98 2.27 11.97
C TRP A 427 3.81 3.10 12.54
N PRO A 428 4.07 4.08 13.40
CA PRO A 428 5.39 4.53 13.90
C PRO A 428 6.00 3.56 14.94
N GLN A 429 7.26 3.81 15.28
CA GLN A 429 8.05 2.92 16.15
C GLN A 429 7.41 2.62 17.51
N LYS A 430 6.64 3.55 18.05
CA LYS A 430 5.94 3.38 19.34
C LYS A 430 4.79 2.37 19.29
N GLU A 431 4.39 1.96 18.09
CA GLU A 431 3.29 1.00 17.87
C GLU A 431 3.78 -0.46 17.75
N ARG A 432 5.06 -0.71 17.99
CA ARG A 432 5.70 -2.03 17.80
C ARG A 432 5.54 -3.01 18.97
N ASP A 433 4.75 -2.69 19.99
CA ASP A 433 4.54 -3.54 21.17
C ASP A 433 5.87 -4.06 21.80
N GLY A 434 6.90 -3.20 21.83
CA GLY A 434 8.20 -3.56 22.37
C GLY A 434 9.01 -4.56 21.54
N PHE A 435 8.68 -4.77 20.25
CA PHE A 435 9.33 -5.74 19.39
C PHE A 435 10.85 -5.68 19.43
N VAL A 436 11.49 -6.83 19.60
CA VAL A 436 12.95 -6.98 19.68
C VAL A 436 13.50 -7.45 18.35
N PHE A 437 14.27 -6.58 17.68
CA PHE A 437 14.87 -6.88 16.39
C PHE A 437 16.10 -7.80 16.55
N THR A 438 16.06 -8.97 15.90
CA THR A 438 17.13 -9.95 15.89
C THR A 438 17.53 -10.26 14.45
N GLU A 439 18.65 -11.00 14.25
CA GLU A 439 19.11 -11.39 12.92
C GLU A 439 18.05 -12.22 12.18
N ILE A 440 17.40 -13.15 12.87
CA ILE A 440 16.27 -13.92 12.33
C ILE A 440 15.04 -13.56 13.14
N ASN A 441 14.21 -12.67 12.60
CA ASN A 441 13.01 -12.21 13.25
C ASN A 441 11.74 -12.81 12.63
N THR A 442 10.70 -12.87 13.44
CA THR A 442 9.44 -13.55 13.09
C THR A 442 8.69 -12.81 12.00
N VAL A 443 8.64 -11.48 12.04
CA VAL A 443 7.79 -10.71 11.12
C VAL A 443 8.34 -10.74 9.70
N VAL A 444 9.63 -10.41 9.48
CA VAL A 444 10.25 -10.47 8.15
C VAL A 444 10.11 -11.87 7.55
N ASN A 445 10.30 -12.92 8.37
CA ASN A 445 10.19 -14.30 7.90
C ASN A 445 8.75 -14.73 7.61
N ALA A 446 7.75 -14.22 8.33
CA ALA A 446 6.35 -14.47 8.00
C ALA A 446 5.97 -13.88 6.64
N PHE A 447 6.38 -12.64 6.35
CA PHE A 447 6.20 -12.01 5.04
C PHE A 447 6.92 -12.74 3.91
N HIS A 448 8.16 -13.17 4.15
CA HIS A 448 8.94 -13.95 3.20
C HIS A 448 8.24 -15.25 2.81
N ILE A 449 7.82 -16.06 3.80
CA ILE A 449 7.17 -17.35 3.56
C ILE A 449 5.87 -17.17 2.78
N GLU A 450 5.06 -16.19 3.14
CA GLU A 450 3.82 -15.91 2.43
C GLU A 450 4.07 -15.44 0.99
N ALA A 451 5.10 -14.60 0.76
CA ALA A 451 5.50 -14.22 -0.59
C ALA A 451 5.92 -15.42 -1.45
N LEU A 452 6.65 -16.38 -0.89
CA LEU A 452 7.01 -17.61 -1.61
C LEU A 452 5.79 -18.45 -1.98
N ARG A 453 4.82 -18.59 -1.07
CA ARG A 453 3.56 -19.33 -1.33
C ARG A 453 2.75 -18.67 -2.44
N GLN A 454 2.63 -17.34 -2.43
CA GLN A 454 1.94 -16.61 -3.48
C GLN A 454 2.68 -16.67 -4.82
N MET A 455 4.02 -16.62 -4.82
CA MET A 455 4.82 -16.83 -6.03
C MET A 455 4.60 -18.22 -6.62
N ALA A 456 4.49 -19.26 -5.81
CA ALA A 456 4.18 -20.60 -6.28
C ALA A 456 2.81 -20.68 -6.97
N GLN A 457 1.79 -20.05 -6.39
CA GLN A 457 0.44 -19.99 -6.98
C GLN A 457 0.46 -19.23 -8.32
N MET A 458 1.12 -18.09 -8.37
CA MET A 458 1.26 -17.28 -9.59
C MET A 458 2.07 -18.00 -10.67
N ALA A 459 3.17 -18.68 -10.31
CA ALA A 459 3.95 -19.50 -11.23
C ALA A 459 3.11 -20.60 -11.89
N LYS A 460 2.31 -21.31 -11.09
CA LYS A 460 1.39 -22.33 -11.57
C LYS A 460 0.35 -21.75 -12.52
N ALA A 461 -0.22 -20.59 -12.21
CA ALA A 461 -1.21 -19.91 -13.05
C ALA A 461 -0.70 -19.52 -14.44
N ILE A 462 0.59 -19.21 -14.54
CA ILE A 462 1.23 -18.84 -15.83
C ILE A 462 1.95 -20.03 -16.51
N GLY A 463 1.75 -21.26 -16.02
CA GLY A 463 2.29 -22.49 -16.59
C GLY A 463 3.76 -22.79 -16.27
N LYS A 464 4.37 -22.08 -15.31
CA LYS A 464 5.75 -22.30 -14.85
C LYS A 464 5.81 -23.34 -13.72
N ASN A 465 5.34 -24.56 -13.98
CA ASN A 465 5.15 -25.58 -12.96
C ASN A 465 6.42 -25.92 -12.17
N HIS A 466 7.58 -26.00 -12.85
CA HIS A 466 8.86 -26.28 -12.18
C HIS A 466 9.26 -25.16 -11.19
N GLU A 467 8.99 -23.90 -11.54
CA GLU A 467 9.24 -22.78 -10.64
C GLU A 467 8.22 -22.78 -9.47
N ALA A 468 6.96 -23.17 -9.72
CA ALA A 468 5.96 -23.34 -8.68
C ALA A 468 6.41 -24.36 -7.62
N GLU A 469 6.85 -25.54 -8.05
CA GLU A 469 7.39 -26.58 -7.16
C GLU A 469 8.63 -26.11 -6.38
N ALA A 470 9.51 -25.33 -7.02
CA ALA A 470 10.68 -24.76 -6.38
C ALA A 470 10.30 -23.73 -5.29
N PHE A 471 9.32 -22.86 -5.54
CA PHE A 471 8.83 -21.92 -4.53
C PHE A 471 8.07 -22.62 -3.41
N GLU A 472 7.23 -23.61 -3.70
CA GLU A 472 6.56 -24.45 -2.68
C GLU A 472 7.58 -25.12 -1.76
N SER A 473 8.62 -25.76 -2.33
CA SER A 473 9.66 -26.45 -1.56
C SER A 473 10.42 -25.47 -0.65
N ARG A 474 10.74 -24.27 -1.14
CA ARG A 474 11.40 -23.24 -0.35
C ARG A 474 10.50 -22.68 0.76
N ALA A 475 9.22 -22.48 0.47
CA ALA A 475 8.25 -22.05 1.46
C ALA A 475 8.09 -23.07 2.60
N GLU A 476 8.02 -24.37 2.29
CA GLU A 476 7.91 -25.43 3.31
C GLU A 476 9.21 -25.58 4.11
N LEU A 477 10.39 -25.46 3.49
CA LEU A 477 11.67 -25.43 4.20
C LEU A 477 11.71 -24.27 5.22
N ALA A 478 11.45 -23.05 4.76
CA ALA A 478 11.43 -21.88 5.60
C ALA A 478 10.39 -21.98 6.71
N LYS A 479 9.17 -22.46 6.41
CA LYS A 479 8.09 -22.65 7.37
C LYS A 479 8.46 -23.68 8.44
N SER A 480 9.12 -24.79 8.07
CA SER A 480 9.58 -25.80 9.05
C SER A 480 10.60 -25.20 10.01
N ALA A 481 11.61 -24.48 9.50
CA ALA A 481 12.59 -23.79 10.33
C ALA A 481 11.97 -22.67 11.17
N PHE A 482 10.97 -21.98 10.65
CA PHE A 482 10.19 -20.94 11.33
C PHE A 482 9.47 -21.51 12.56
N GLN A 483 8.81 -22.67 12.42
CA GLN A 483 8.15 -23.34 13.53
C GLN A 483 9.16 -23.81 14.59
N GLU A 484 10.24 -24.43 14.17
CA GLU A 484 11.26 -24.99 15.07
C GLU A 484 11.96 -23.89 15.90
N LYS A 485 12.30 -22.76 15.25
CA LYS A 485 13.20 -21.78 15.85
C LYS A 485 12.48 -20.60 16.53
N LEU A 486 11.28 -20.26 16.10
CA LEU A 486 10.59 -19.05 16.54
C LEU A 486 9.36 -19.31 17.42
N PHE A 487 8.80 -20.51 17.38
CA PHE A 487 7.70 -20.88 18.27
C PHE A 487 8.23 -21.32 19.63
N ASP A 488 7.69 -20.73 20.70
CA ASP A 488 7.98 -21.13 22.07
C ASP A 488 6.94 -22.15 22.53
N GLU A 489 7.33 -23.43 22.58
CA GLU A 489 6.46 -24.53 22.99
C GLU A 489 5.95 -24.38 24.43
N SER A 490 6.74 -23.75 25.31
CA SER A 490 6.36 -23.55 26.71
C SER A 490 5.32 -22.46 26.90
N ALA A 491 5.41 -21.40 26.09
CA ALA A 491 4.47 -20.28 26.11
C ALA A 491 3.29 -20.50 25.15
N GLY A 492 3.42 -21.37 24.15
CA GLY A 492 2.42 -21.65 23.13
C GLY A 492 2.22 -20.52 22.12
N ILE A 493 3.24 -19.65 21.92
CA ILE A 493 3.22 -18.46 21.07
C ILE A 493 4.58 -18.24 20.40
N TYR A 494 4.63 -17.34 19.40
CA TYR A 494 5.88 -16.97 18.74
C TYR A 494 6.61 -15.87 19.48
N ARG A 495 7.94 -15.98 19.55
CA ARG A 495 8.86 -14.93 19.97
C ARG A 495 9.13 -13.98 18.81
N ASP A 496 9.61 -12.75 19.12
CA ASP A 496 9.97 -11.76 18.09
C ASP A 496 11.11 -12.21 17.18
N GLY A 497 11.98 -13.07 17.70
CA GLY A 497 13.10 -13.64 16.97
C GLY A 497 13.89 -14.67 17.77
N ILE A 498 15.00 -15.18 17.23
CA ILE A 498 15.75 -16.30 17.80
C ILE A 498 16.40 -15.94 19.14
N GLU A 499 17.00 -14.76 19.27
CA GLU A 499 17.83 -14.37 20.40
C GLU A 499 17.07 -13.58 21.47
N THR A 500 15.76 -13.74 21.53
CA THR A 500 14.91 -13.06 22.51
C THR A 500 13.81 -13.97 23.06
N ASN A 501 13.38 -13.68 24.29
CA ASN A 501 12.19 -14.28 24.87
C ASN A 501 10.97 -13.35 24.81
N HIS A 502 11.10 -12.18 24.20
CA HIS A 502 9.99 -11.26 24.01
C HIS A 502 9.05 -11.75 22.91
N SER A 503 7.75 -11.56 23.13
CA SER A 503 6.67 -11.97 22.23
C SER A 503 5.69 -10.81 22.07
N SER A 504 5.83 -10.08 20.98
CA SER A 504 4.90 -9.00 20.63
C SER A 504 3.61 -9.54 19.99
N VAL A 505 2.58 -8.69 19.92
CA VAL A 505 1.37 -9.03 19.16
C VAL A 505 1.68 -9.29 17.69
N HIS A 506 2.65 -8.55 17.12
CA HIS A 506 3.11 -8.66 15.72
C HIS A 506 3.68 -10.04 15.40
N ALA A 507 4.54 -10.58 16.26
CA ALA A 507 5.11 -11.90 16.12
C ALA A 507 4.04 -13.02 16.11
N ASN A 508 2.82 -12.73 16.53
CA ASN A 508 1.74 -13.70 16.66
C ASN A 508 0.61 -13.50 15.65
N PHE A 509 0.17 -12.27 15.39
CA PHE A 509 -0.91 -12.07 14.44
C PHE A 509 -0.46 -12.19 12.96
N PHE A 510 0.75 -11.78 12.58
CA PHE A 510 1.23 -11.97 11.20
C PHE A 510 1.29 -13.44 10.79
N PRO A 511 1.92 -14.35 11.56
CA PRO A 511 1.89 -15.77 11.23
C PRO A 511 0.47 -16.35 11.18
N LEU A 512 -0.43 -15.89 12.07
CA LEU A 512 -1.81 -16.37 12.08
C LEU A 512 -2.59 -15.86 10.86
N ALA A 513 -2.45 -14.58 10.49
CA ALA A 513 -3.07 -13.97 9.30
C ALA A 513 -2.63 -14.66 8.02
N PHE A 514 -1.37 -15.02 7.90
CA PHE A 514 -0.80 -15.73 6.74
C PHE A 514 -1.03 -17.25 6.77
N GLY A 515 -1.73 -17.78 7.79
CA GLY A 515 -2.01 -19.21 7.90
C GLY A 515 -0.76 -20.08 8.11
N LEU A 516 0.29 -19.53 8.70
CA LEU A 516 1.53 -20.22 8.99
C LEU A 516 1.46 -21.04 10.28
N VAL A 517 0.56 -20.70 11.20
CA VAL A 517 0.41 -21.37 12.48
C VAL A 517 -0.18 -22.77 12.29
N PRO A 518 0.51 -23.85 12.75
CA PRO A 518 -0.01 -25.21 12.70
C PRO A 518 -1.38 -25.35 13.36
N ALA A 519 -2.20 -26.28 12.85
CA ALA A 519 -3.59 -26.43 13.28
C ALA A 519 -3.74 -26.70 14.79
N ASP A 520 -2.85 -27.51 15.34
CA ASP A 520 -2.77 -27.88 16.78
C ASP A 520 -2.37 -26.70 17.67
N LYS A 521 -1.56 -25.77 17.17
CA LYS A 521 -1.07 -24.57 17.88
C LYS A 521 -1.98 -23.36 17.73
N ARG A 522 -2.81 -23.32 16.69
CA ARG A 522 -3.66 -22.17 16.33
C ARG A 522 -4.54 -21.69 17.48
N LYS A 523 -5.15 -22.62 18.23
CA LYS A 523 -6.02 -22.29 19.35
C LYS A 523 -5.28 -21.54 20.47
N GLY A 524 -4.02 -21.92 20.76
CA GLY A 524 -3.18 -21.28 21.77
C GLY A 524 -2.85 -19.83 21.40
N VAL A 525 -2.30 -19.64 20.16
CA VAL A 525 -1.97 -18.31 19.64
C VAL A 525 -3.19 -17.41 19.57
N LEU A 526 -4.32 -17.91 19.08
CA LEU A 526 -5.57 -17.14 19.03
C LEU A 526 -6.08 -16.75 20.41
N SER A 527 -6.03 -17.68 21.38
CA SER A 527 -6.45 -17.41 22.76
C SER A 527 -5.58 -16.32 23.41
N TRP A 528 -4.31 -16.30 23.11
CA TRP A 528 -3.39 -15.27 23.58
C TRP A 528 -3.71 -13.90 22.94
N LEU A 529 -3.91 -13.86 21.61
CA LEU A 529 -4.28 -12.64 20.87
C LEU A 529 -5.62 -12.05 21.33
N LYS A 530 -6.61 -12.89 21.66
CA LYS A 530 -7.91 -12.43 22.16
C LYS A 530 -7.85 -11.66 23.48
N GLN A 531 -6.79 -11.82 24.26
CA GLN A 531 -6.57 -11.10 25.51
C GLN A 531 -5.87 -9.75 25.30
N ARG A 532 -5.52 -9.41 24.06
CA ARG A 532 -4.80 -8.19 23.70
C ARG A 532 -5.75 -7.09 23.24
N GLU A 533 -5.37 -5.86 23.51
CA GLU A 533 -5.98 -4.67 22.93
C GLU A 533 -5.27 -4.29 21.63
N MET A 534 -5.62 -3.17 21.02
CA MET A 534 -5.00 -2.67 19.79
C MET A 534 -3.57 -2.17 20.07
N GLN A 535 -2.62 -3.10 20.22
CA GLN A 535 -1.21 -2.83 20.53
C GLN A 535 -0.37 -2.75 19.24
N CYS A 536 -0.94 -2.19 18.19
CA CYS A 536 -0.30 -2.00 16.89
C CYS A 536 -0.82 -0.73 16.23
N SER A 537 -0.15 -0.34 15.14
CA SER A 537 -0.56 0.82 14.35
C SER A 537 -1.83 0.57 13.53
N VAL A 538 -2.31 1.63 12.90
CA VAL A 538 -3.39 1.59 11.93
C VAL A 538 -3.06 0.66 10.75
N TYR A 539 -1.79 0.64 10.28
CA TYR A 539 -1.29 -0.26 9.24
C TYR A 539 -1.38 -1.73 9.67
N ALA A 540 -0.75 -2.08 10.79
CA ALA A 540 -0.68 -3.47 11.23
C ALA A 540 -2.03 -4.00 11.72
N ALA A 541 -2.97 -3.13 12.10
CA ALA A 541 -4.32 -3.49 12.50
C ALA A 541 -5.10 -4.23 11.39
N GLN A 542 -4.83 -3.99 10.10
CA GLN A 542 -5.36 -4.80 8.98
C GLN A 542 -5.09 -6.29 9.24
N TYR A 543 -3.84 -6.64 9.50
CA TYR A 543 -3.41 -8.03 9.68
C TYR A 543 -3.86 -8.62 11.01
N PHE A 544 -3.92 -7.78 12.05
CA PHE A 544 -4.48 -8.22 13.33
C PHE A 544 -5.96 -8.60 13.20
N MET A 545 -6.76 -7.80 12.49
CA MET A 545 -8.16 -8.13 12.22
C MET A 545 -8.28 -9.37 11.31
N ASP A 546 -7.46 -9.48 10.25
CA ASP A 546 -7.39 -10.67 9.39
C ASP A 546 -7.12 -11.95 10.23
N ALA A 547 -6.16 -11.88 11.17
CA ALA A 547 -5.84 -12.99 12.07
C ALA A 547 -7.01 -13.40 12.96
N LEU A 548 -7.71 -12.43 13.55
CA LEU A 548 -8.85 -12.68 14.43
C LEU A 548 -10.04 -13.28 13.67
N PHE A 549 -10.44 -12.70 12.54
CA PHE A 549 -11.54 -13.22 11.72
C PHE A 549 -11.22 -14.59 11.13
N ALA A 550 -10.02 -14.77 10.56
CA ALA A 550 -9.59 -16.06 10.02
C ALA A 550 -9.52 -17.15 11.11
N GLY A 551 -9.16 -16.76 12.33
CA GLY A 551 -9.12 -17.63 13.51
C GLY A 551 -10.49 -17.95 14.12
N GLY A 552 -11.57 -17.28 13.70
CA GLY A 552 -12.91 -17.45 14.27
C GLY A 552 -13.13 -16.65 15.58
N ALA A 553 -12.38 -15.58 15.79
CA ALA A 553 -12.57 -14.64 16.91
C ALA A 553 -13.36 -13.40 16.44
N ASP A 554 -14.46 -13.63 15.72
CA ASP A 554 -15.24 -12.62 15.00
C ASP A 554 -15.65 -11.45 15.94
N GLN A 555 -16.19 -11.77 17.11
CA GLN A 555 -16.61 -10.76 18.10
C GLN A 555 -15.45 -9.92 18.60
N LYS A 556 -14.29 -10.53 18.91
CA LYS A 556 -13.11 -9.77 19.35
C LYS A 556 -12.61 -8.79 18.29
N ALA A 557 -12.68 -9.16 17.02
CA ALA A 557 -12.34 -8.24 15.93
C ALA A 557 -13.29 -7.04 15.88
N LEU A 558 -14.60 -7.28 15.99
CA LEU A 558 -15.61 -6.21 16.06
C LEU A 558 -15.44 -5.33 17.30
N ASP A 559 -15.15 -5.93 18.45
CA ASP A 559 -14.90 -5.20 19.70
C ASP A 559 -13.71 -4.25 19.58
N LEU A 560 -12.63 -4.67 18.90
CA LEU A 560 -11.45 -3.81 18.69
C LEU A 560 -11.73 -2.67 17.69
N ILE A 561 -12.52 -2.91 16.65
CA ILE A 561 -12.96 -1.86 15.72
C ILE A 561 -13.81 -0.81 16.44
N LEU A 562 -14.66 -1.26 17.37
CA LEU A 562 -15.63 -0.46 18.11
C LEU A 562 -15.15 0.02 19.49
N ALA A 563 -13.90 -0.25 19.87
CA ALA A 563 -13.38 0.10 21.18
C ALA A 563 -13.53 1.59 21.50
N ASP A 564 -13.83 1.94 22.75
CA ASP A 564 -13.97 3.32 23.22
C ASP A 564 -12.64 4.06 23.34
N GLY A 565 -11.53 3.32 23.32
CA GLY A 565 -10.18 3.88 23.37
C GLY A 565 -9.80 4.58 22.08
N ASP A 566 -8.75 5.39 22.15
CA ASP A 566 -8.23 6.16 21.02
C ASP A 566 -7.52 5.32 19.94
N ARG A 567 -7.23 4.04 20.21
CA ARG A 567 -6.75 3.10 19.20
C ARG A 567 -7.90 2.29 18.63
N SER A 568 -8.81 2.97 17.92
CA SER A 568 -9.95 2.35 17.28
C SER A 568 -10.46 3.18 16.10
N TRP A 569 -11.14 2.55 15.17
CA TRP A 569 -11.85 3.27 14.10
C TRP A 569 -13.06 4.05 14.60
N LYS A 570 -13.64 3.63 15.75
CA LYS A 570 -14.70 4.39 16.40
C LYS A 570 -14.18 5.76 16.84
N HIS A 571 -12.97 5.85 17.40
CA HIS A 571 -12.33 7.11 17.74
C HIS A 571 -12.17 8.02 16.52
N MET A 572 -11.62 7.51 15.41
CA MET A 572 -11.51 8.28 14.17
C MET A 572 -12.88 8.80 13.71
N ALA A 573 -13.87 7.92 13.61
CA ALA A 573 -15.22 8.29 13.14
C ALA A 573 -15.92 9.31 14.05
N SER A 574 -15.55 9.36 15.33
CA SER A 574 -16.12 10.29 16.33
C SER A 574 -15.40 11.64 16.36
N SER A 575 -14.21 11.77 15.78
CA SER A 575 -13.41 13.00 15.79
C SER A 575 -13.93 14.08 14.85
N GLY A 576 -14.88 13.76 13.96
CA GLY A 576 -15.37 14.66 12.91
C GLY A 576 -14.55 14.67 11.63
N THR A 577 -13.48 13.84 11.55
CA THR A 577 -12.77 13.61 10.29
C THR A 577 -13.68 12.94 9.25
N THR A 578 -13.36 13.12 7.99
CA THR A 578 -14.09 12.48 6.88
C THR A 578 -13.19 11.60 6.01
N ILE A 579 -11.90 11.56 6.31
CA ILE A 579 -10.91 10.65 5.74
C ILE A 579 -10.15 9.99 6.91
N SER A 580 -9.72 8.74 6.75
CA SER A 580 -8.94 8.01 7.75
C SER A 580 -7.57 8.64 7.99
N TRP A 581 -6.97 8.31 9.13
CA TRP A 581 -5.72 8.88 9.60
C TRP A 581 -4.53 7.95 9.38
N GLU A 582 -3.34 8.55 9.37
CA GLU A 582 -2.06 7.84 9.31
C GLU A 582 -1.75 7.05 10.59
N ALA A 583 -2.17 7.56 11.74
CA ALA A 583 -2.00 6.93 13.05
C ALA A 583 -3.28 7.07 13.88
N TRP A 584 -3.41 6.32 14.97
CA TRP A 584 -4.59 6.35 15.83
C TRP A 584 -4.88 7.73 16.45
N ASP A 585 -3.82 8.50 16.74
CA ASP A 585 -3.91 9.85 17.29
C ASP A 585 -2.58 10.59 17.11
N THR A 586 -2.56 11.93 17.16
CA THR A 586 -1.35 12.75 17.11
C THR A 586 -0.36 12.46 18.22
N LYS A 587 -0.81 11.95 19.37
CA LYS A 587 0.07 11.54 20.47
C LYS A 587 0.95 10.34 20.12
N TYR A 588 0.52 9.48 19.19
CA TYR A 588 1.31 8.34 18.70
C TYR A 588 2.23 8.73 17.56
N LYS A 589 1.78 9.66 16.71
CA LYS A 589 2.56 10.23 15.61
C LYS A 589 2.30 11.73 15.49
N PRO A 590 3.16 12.57 16.10
CA PRO A 590 2.92 14.02 16.16
C PRO A 590 2.77 14.72 14.81
N ASN A 591 3.36 14.18 13.73
CA ASN A 591 3.26 14.69 12.38
C ASN A 591 2.34 13.85 11.47
N GLN A 592 1.29 13.21 12.03
CA GLN A 592 0.36 12.41 11.23
C GLN A 592 -0.48 13.25 10.26
N ASP A 593 -0.86 12.63 9.15
CA ASP A 593 -1.87 13.12 8.21
C ASP A 593 -3.29 12.68 8.61
N TRP A 594 -4.28 13.51 8.26
CA TRP A 594 -5.70 13.18 8.39
C TRP A 594 -6.36 12.80 7.06
N ASN A 595 -5.55 12.41 6.08
CA ASN A 595 -5.98 12.04 4.74
C ASN A 595 -5.17 10.86 4.19
N HIS A 596 -5.05 9.80 5.01
CA HIS A 596 -4.18 8.64 4.79
C HIS A 596 -5.01 7.35 4.66
N ALA A 597 -5.10 6.81 3.45
CA ALA A 597 -6.03 5.72 3.14
C ALA A 597 -5.64 4.36 3.72
N TRP A 598 -4.38 4.10 4.13
CA TRP A 598 -4.05 2.84 4.79
C TRP A 598 -4.84 2.63 6.10
N GLY A 599 -5.36 3.71 6.68
CA GLY A 599 -6.30 3.67 7.81
C GLY A 599 -7.71 3.20 7.46
N ALA A 600 -8.00 2.90 6.19
CA ALA A 600 -9.34 2.53 5.75
C ALA A 600 -9.61 1.02 5.72
N ALA A 601 -8.86 0.21 6.49
CA ALA A 601 -9.01 -1.24 6.53
C ALA A 601 -10.46 -1.76 6.70
N PRO A 602 -11.34 -1.17 7.51
CA PRO A 602 -12.75 -1.59 7.59
C PRO A 602 -13.50 -1.58 6.26
N ALA A 603 -13.06 -0.78 5.27
CA ALA A 603 -13.65 -0.81 3.93
C ALA A 603 -13.54 -2.19 3.25
N ASN A 604 -12.45 -2.94 3.53
CA ASN A 604 -12.29 -4.30 3.04
C ASN A 604 -12.65 -5.36 4.09
N LEU A 605 -12.35 -5.14 5.36
CA LEU A 605 -12.59 -6.13 6.42
C LEU A 605 -14.07 -6.46 6.58
N LEU A 606 -14.96 -5.45 6.56
CA LEU A 606 -16.39 -5.68 6.75
C LEU A 606 -17.02 -6.44 5.58
N PRO A 607 -16.80 -6.11 4.29
CA PRO A 607 -17.25 -6.93 3.18
C PRO A 607 -16.62 -8.32 3.13
N ARG A 608 -15.34 -8.45 3.41
CA ARG A 608 -14.62 -9.73 3.35
C ARG A 608 -15.01 -10.70 4.47
N TYR A 609 -15.34 -10.19 5.65
CA TYR A 609 -15.62 -11.02 6.82
C TYR A 609 -17.07 -10.92 7.32
N VAL A 610 -17.61 -9.72 7.52
CA VAL A 610 -18.97 -9.59 8.02
C VAL A 610 -20.00 -10.02 6.96
N LEU A 611 -19.87 -9.53 5.72
CA LEU A 611 -20.65 -10.11 4.61
C LEU A 611 -20.09 -11.49 4.21
N GLY A 612 -18.78 -11.67 4.30
CA GLY A 612 -18.11 -12.94 4.11
C GLY A 612 -17.68 -13.26 2.68
N ALA A 613 -17.64 -12.29 1.76
CA ALA A 613 -17.30 -12.53 0.36
C ALA A 613 -15.78 -12.34 0.09
N GLN A 614 -15.13 -13.41 -0.38
CA GLN A 614 -13.72 -13.40 -0.78
C GLN A 614 -13.50 -14.20 -2.06
N PRO A 615 -12.54 -13.80 -2.94
CA PRO A 615 -12.21 -14.60 -4.12
C PRO A 615 -11.53 -15.91 -3.66
N ARG A 616 -12.03 -17.04 -4.14
CA ARG A 616 -11.42 -18.36 -3.95
C ARG A 616 -10.54 -18.75 -5.13
N SER A 617 -10.90 -18.28 -6.31
CA SER A 617 -10.11 -18.46 -7.53
C SER A 617 -9.98 -17.14 -8.28
N ALA A 618 -8.95 -17.04 -9.11
CA ALA A 618 -8.65 -15.83 -9.87
C ALA A 618 -9.84 -15.39 -10.74
N GLY A 619 -10.08 -14.08 -10.78
CA GLY A 619 -11.18 -13.47 -11.51
C GLY A 619 -12.54 -13.87 -10.99
N TRP A 620 -12.64 -14.23 -9.70
CA TRP A 620 -13.90 -14.57 -9.06
C TRP A 620 -14.70 -15.69 -9.74
N THR A 621 -14.02 -16.66 -10.40
CA THR A 621 -14.72 -17.80 -10.98
C THR A 621 -15.40 -18.63 -9.89
N THR A 622 -14.75 -18.74 -8.74
CA THR A 622 -15.34 -19.27 -7.50
C THR A 622 -15.10 -18.29 -6.36
N ALA A 623 -16.14 -17.99 -5.58
CA ALA A 623 -16.07 -17.20 -4.36
C ALA A 623 -16.12 -18.10 -3.11
N THR A 624 -15.58 -17.63 -2.00
CA THR A 624 -15.91 -18.13 -0.66
C THR A 624 -16.91 -17.18 -0.04
N ILE A 625 -18.03 -17.71 0.45
CA ILE A 625 -19.04 -16.97 1.21
C ILE A 625 -19.05 -17.53 2.64
N ARG A 626 -18.45 -16.76 3.54
CA ARG A 626 -18.23 -17.16 4.95
C ARG A 626 -18.54 -15.99 5.89
N PRO A 627 -19.81 -15.68 6.17
CA PRO A 627 -20.19 -14.62 7.10
C PRO A 627 -19.64 -14.85 8.51
N CYS A 628 -19.11 -13.78 9.11
CA CYS A 628 -18.63 -13.72 10.48
C CYS A 628 -19.49 -12.72 11.28
N PRO A 629 -20.67 -13.14 11.78
CA PRO A 629 -21.66 -12.22 12.32
C PRO A 629 -21.30 -11.62 13.68
N GLY A 630 -20.48 -12.29 14.52
CA GLY A 630 -20.35 -11.89 15.93
C GLY A 630 -21.75 -11.76 16.55
N ASP A 631 -21.99 -10.66 17.26
CA ASP A 631 -23.26 -10.34 17.91
C ASP A 631 -24.22 -9.51 17.01
N LEU A 632 -23.85 -9.25 15.76
CA LEU A 632 -24.67 -8.52 14.82
C LEU A 632 -25.97 -9.29 14.50
N LYS A 633 -27.09 -8.57 14.42
CA LYS A 633 -28.41 -9.11 14.11
C LYS A 633 -28.63 -9.33 12.61
N PHE A 634 -28.04 -8.48 11.80
CA PHE A 634 -28.06 -8.57 10.35
C PHE A 634 -26.85 -7.83 9.75
N ALA A 635 -26.48 -8.23 8.54
CA ALA A 635 -25.77 -7.37 7.62
C ALA A 635 -26.18 -7.66 6.18
N ARG A 636 -26.17 -6.61 5.36
CA ARG A 636 -26.47 -6.68 3.94
C ARG A 636 -25.56 -5.76 3.15
N GLY A 637 -25.29 -6.15 1.92
CA GLY A 637 -24.45 -5.34 1.07
C GLY A 637 -24.20 -5.91 -0.30
N LYS A 638 -23.46 -5.12 -1.06
CA LYS A 638 -23.03 -5.40 -2.42
C LYS A 638 -21.51 -5.36 -2.48
N VAL A 639 -20.89 -6.43 -2.95
CA VAL A 639 -19.44 -6.55 -3.10
C VAL A 639 -19.09 -6.59 -4.59
N PRO A 640 -18.30 -5.62 -5.11
CA PRO A 640 -17.94 -5.58 -6.52
C PRO A 640 -16.99 -6.72 -6.86
N THR A 641 -17.12 -7.25 -8.07
CA THR A 641 -16.20 -8.24 -8.64
C THR A 641 -16.02 -8.00 -10.14
N SER A 642 -14.99 -8.61 -10.74
CA SER A 642 -14.76 -8.55 -12.19
C SER A 642 -15.88 -9.19 -13.03
N ARG A 643 -16.83 -9.90 -12.38
CA ARG A 643 -17.98 -10.57 -13.03
C ARG A 643 -19.32 -9.89 -12.78
N GLY A 644 -19.32 -8.81 -12.01
CA GLY A 644 -20.50 -8.14 -11.49
C GLY A 644 -20.61 -8.27 -9.97
N PRO A 645 -21.56 -7.59 -9.33
CA PRO A 645 -21.62 -7.54 -7.87
C PRO A 645 -22.20 -8.83 -7.28
N ILE A 646 -21.59 -9.29 -6.17
CA ILE A 646 -22.21 -10.27 -5.26
C ILE A 646 -23.15 -9.50 -4.34
N GLN A 647 -24.41 -9.96 -4.18
CA GLN A 647 -25.36 -9.42 -3.21
C GLN A 647 -25.53 -10.40 -2.05
N ILE A 648 -25.41 -9.89 -0.84
CA ILE A 648 -25.46 -10.65 0.40
C ILE A 648 -26.41 -9.94 1.37
N ASP A 649 -27.34 -10.71 1.94
CA ASP A 649 -28.24 -10.26 2.99
C ASP A 649 -28.44 -11.40 3.98
N TRP A 650 -27.96 -11.23 5.22
CA TRP A 650 -28.13 -12.23 6.24
C TRP A 650 -28.73 -11.67 7.53
N THR A 651 -29.48 -12.52 8.22
CA THR A 651 -30.02 -12.25 9.55
C THR A 651 -29.56 -13.32 10.55
N ASN A 652 -29.35 -12.93 11.79
CA ASN A 652 -28.89 -13.77 12.89
C ASN A 652 -29.72 -13.49 14.15
N ASP A 653 -31.01 -13.79 14.09
CA ASP A 653 -31.95 -13.61 15.19
C ASP A 653 -32.71 -14.92 15.43
N GLY A 654 -32.20 -15.72 16.37
CA GLY A 654 -32.71 -17.06 16.69
C GLY A 654 -32.33 -18.14 15.68
N SER A 655 -32.25 -17.81 14.38
CA SER A 655 -31.73 -18.66 13.31
C SER A 655 -30.88 -17.84 12.37
N PHE A 656 -29.91 -18.48 11.72
CA PHE A 656 -29.09 -17.80 10.71
C PHE A 656 -29.73 -18.01 9.32
N ASN A 657 -30.06 -16.91 8.65
CA ASN A 657 -30.60 -16.91 7.29
C ASN A 657 -29.64 -16.10 6.39
N LEU A 658 -29.43 -16.58 5.16
CA LEU A 658 -28.61 -15.92 4.16
C LEU A 658 -29.31 -15.92 2.81
N SER A 659 -29.55 -14.75 2.25
CA SER A 659 -29.90 -14.57 0.83
C SER A 659 -28.65 -14.17 0.07
N LEU A 660 -28.26 -14.97 -0.90
CA LEU A 660 -27.06 -14.81 -1.72
C LEU A 660 -27.47 -14.70 -3.18
N SER A 661 -26.93 -13.70 -3.89
CA SER A 661 -27.06 -13.61 -5.34
C SER A 661 -25.67 -13.46 -5.96
N LEU A 662 -25.30 -14.39 -6.82
CA LEU A 662 -24.01 -14.45 -7.52
C LEU A 662 -24.19 -14.01 -8.97
N PRO A 663 -23.22 -13.29 -9.55
CA PRO A 663 -23.19 -12.98 -10.98
C PRO A 663 -23.17 -14.24 -11.83
N GLU A 664 -23.59 -14.11 -13.11
CA GLU A 664 -23.52 -15.19 -14.08
C GLU A 664 -22.08 -15.72 -14.25
N GLY A 665 -21.92 -17.03 -14.31
CA GLY A 665 -20.62 -17.71 -14.47
C GLY A 665 -19.74 -17.71 -13.21
N MET A 666 -20.30 -17.34 -12.06
CA MET A 666 -19.66 -17.47 -10.75
C MET A 666 -20.28 -18.61 -9.94
N SER A 667 -19.46 -19.40 -9.26
CA SER A 667 -19.86 -20.32 -8.21
C SER A 667 -19.36 -19.85 -6.84
N ALA A 668 -19.91 -20.41 -5.77
CA ALA A 668 -19.43 -20.15 -4.41
C ALA A 668 -19.40 -21.41 -3.54
N VAL A 669 -18.33 -21.50 -2.74
CA VAL A 669 -18.29 -22.39 -1.56
C VAL A 669 -18.85 -21.61 -0.38
N VAL A 670 -19.84 -22.20 0.31
CA VAL A 670 -20.58 -21.53 1.38
C VAL A 670 -20.31 -22.17 2.73
N GLU A 671 -19.93 -21.35 3.69
CA GLU A 671 -19.68 -21.73 5.09
C GLU A 671 -20.57 -20.88 6.00
N LEU A 672 -21.59 -21.51 6.62
CA LEU A 672 -22.55 -20.80 7.44
C LEU A 672 -22.23 -20.95 8.94
N PRO A 673 -22.56 -19.98 9.78
CA PRO A 673 -22.50 -20.15 11.23
C PRO A 673 -23.30 -21.38 11.68
N ALA A 674 -22.78 -22.14 12.65
CA ALA A 674 -23.42 -23.32 13.20
C ALA A 674 -23.74 -23.12 14.69
N PRO A 675 -24.85 -22.46 15.06
CA PRO A 675 -25.31 -22.40 16.43
C PRO A 675 -25.31 -23.79 17.11
N LYS A 676 -25.10 -23.86 18.42
CA LYS A 676 -24.94 -25.15 19.13
C LYS A 676 -26.09 -26.12 18.87
N ASP A 677 -27.30 -25.59 18.80
CA ASP A 677 -28.54 -26.38 18.65
C ASP A 677 -28.97 -26.53 17.18
N SER A 678 -28.11 -26.10 16.23
CA SER A 678 -28.47 -26.24 14.80
C SER A 678 -28.41 -27.68 14.33
N THR A 679 -29.38 -28.06 13.54
CA THR A 679 -29.62 -29.46 13.10
C THR A 679 -29.30 -29.71 11.63
N GLY A 680 -29.19 -28.67 10.81
CA GLY A 680 -28.87 -28.78 9.40
C GLY A 680 -29.07 -27.48 8.62
N VAL A 681 -28.76 -27.55 7.35
CA VAL A 681 -28.86 -26.44 6.40
C VAL A 681 -29.94 -26.74 5.35
N PHE A 682 -30.73 -25.72 5.06
CA PHE A 682 -31.75 -25.76 3.99
C PHE A 682 -31.38 -24.70 2.95
N ALA A 683 -31.56 -25.02 1.69
CA ALA A 683 -31.50 -24.09 0.57
C ALA A 683 -32.83 -24.07 -0.15
N ASP A 684 -33.43 -22.89 -0.35
CA ASP A 684 -34.74 -22.68 -0.98
C ASP A 684 -35.85 -23.61 -0.41
N GLY A 685 -35.83 -23.76 0.91
CA GLY A 685 -36.77 -24.56 1.67
C GLY A 685 -36.52 -26.07 1.66
N LYS A 686 -35.50 -26.58 0.97
CA LYS A 686 -35.16 -28.00 0.91
C LYS A 686 -33.86 -28.28 1.73
N PRO A 687 -33.80 -29.40 2.46
CA PRO A 687 -32.57 -29.80 3.13
C PRO A 687 -31.47 -30.09 2.11
N ILE A 688 -30.26 -29.65 2.39
CA ILE A 688 -29.07 -29.86 1.53
C ILE A 688 -27.97 -30.56 2.28
N PRO A 689 -27.06 -31.27 1.57
CA PRO A 689 -25.88 -31.86 2.18
C PRO A 689 -24.98 -30.77 2.74
N ALA A 690 -24.69 -30.82 4.05
CA ALA A 690 -23.78 -29.96 4.73
C ALA A 690 -23.03 -30.72 5.84
N LYS A 691 -21.76 -30.43 6.05
CA LYS A 691 -20.94 -31.02 7.12
C LYS A 691 -20.67 -29.99 8.18
N ARG A 692 -20.87 -30.37 9.45
CA ARG A 692 -20.51 -29.53 10.57
C ARG A 692 -19.01 -29.64 10.86
N SER A 693 -18.32 -28.51 10.91
CA SER A 693 -16.92 -28.38 11.28
C SER A 693 -16.80 -27.27 12.33
N GLY A 694 -16.65 -27.67 13.60
CA GLY A 694 -16.63 -26.72 14.71
C GLY A 694 -17.93 -25.93 14.83
N ASP A 695 -17.80 -24.61 14.70
CA ASP A 695 -18.88 -23.62 14.73
C ASP A 695 -19.43 -23.24 13.35
N ARG A 696 -19.13 -24.06 12.31
CA ARG A 696 -19.54 -23.82 10.93
C ARG A 696 -20.24 -25.03 10.31
N TRP A 697 -21.19 -24.73 9.41
CA TRP A 697 -21.76 -25.67 8.46
C TRP A 697 -21.10 -25.44 7.09
N MET A 698 -20.41 -26.46 6.58
CA MET A 698 -19.80 -26.48 5.26
C MET A 698 -20.81 -27.06 4.28
N VAL A 699 -21.35 -26.25 3.39
CA VAL A 699 -22.19 -26.74 2.28
C VAL A 699 -21.32 -27.59 1.35
N VAL A 700 -21.80 -28.80 0.99
CA VAL A 700 -20.96 -29.78 0.27
C VAL A 700 -20.77 -29.37 -1.19
N ASP A 701 -21.83 -28.93 -1.85
CA ASP A 701 -21.81 -28.55 -3.26
C ASP A 701 -21.62 -27.05 -3.45
N GLU A 702 -20.88 -26.66 -4.48
CA GLU A 702 -20.82 -25.26 -4.89
C GLU A 702 -22.19 -24.79 -5.38
N VAL A 703 -22.50 -23.54 -5.06
CA VAL A 703 -23.76 -22.91 -5.46
C VAL A 703 -23.54 -21.83 -6.53
N SER A 704 -24.56 -21.57 -7.34
CA SER A 704 -24.54 -20.50 -8.36
C SER A 704 -25.89 -19.80 -8.43
N GLY A 705 -25.90 -18.59 -9.00
CA GLY A 705 -27.12 -17.78 -9.12
C GLY A 705 -27.67 -17.29 -7.77
N SER A 706 -28.97 -17.27 -7.58
CA SER A 706 -29.59 -16.78 -6.35
C SER A 706 -30.08 -17.94 -5.49
N VAL A 707 -29.69 -17.99 -4.22
CA VAL A 707 -29.99 -19.05 -3.27
C VAL A 707 -30.31 -18.45 -1.90
N ARG A 708 -31.31 -19.01 -1.21
CA ARG A 708 -31.63 -18.63 0.17
C ARG A 708 -31.33 -19.79 1.12
N PHE A 709 -30.39 -19.59 2.03
CA PHE A 709 -30.03 -20.56 3.06
C PHE A 709 -30.73 -20.27 4.39
N VAL A 710 -31.05 -21.34 5.10
CA VAL A 710 -31.58 -21.31 6.47
C VAL A 710 -30.80 -22.35 7.29
N VAL A 711 -30.18 -21.95 8.36
CA VAL A 711 -29.59 -22.86 9.37
C VAL A 711 -30.65 -23.06 10.45
N LYS A 712 -31.26 -24.27 10.47
CA LYS A 712 -32.30 -24.58 11.46
C LYS A 712 -31.71 -24.95 12.81
N SER A 713 -32.26 -24.37 13.88
CA SER A 713 -32.06 -24.80 15.26
C SER A 713 -33.13 -25.83 15.64
N ARG A 714 -32.89 -26.58 16.71
CA ARG A 714 -33.96 -27.37 17.37
C ARG A 714 -35.00 -26.40 17.96
N ASP A 715 -36.25 -26.68 17.73
CA ASP A 715 -37.39 -25.99 18.37
C ASP A 715 -37.34 -26.19 19.89
#